data_42f08a6dd4dd52ff54541a5f83c59128
#
_entry.id   42f08a6dd4dd52ff54541a5f83c59128
#
_cell.length_a   1.000
_cell.length_b   1.000
_cell.length_c   1.000
_cell.angle_alpha   90.00
_cell.angle_beta   90.00
_cell.angle_gamma   90.00
#
_symmetry.space_group_name_H-M   'P 1'
#
loop_
_entity.id
_entity.type
_entity.pdbx_description
1 polymer ?
#
loop_
_entity_poly.entity_id
_entity_poly.type
_entity_poly.pdbx_seq_one_letter_code
_entity_poly.pdbx_strand_id
1 'polypeptide(L)'
;MKHKVSRRSFLKTAAGSGIAWAGARRSLWASDGPLGSIQPGLTQWVDVFLGTGGHGHTFPGATVPFGIVQLSPDTGTSGWDHCSGYYRDDRSILGFSHTHLSGTGVGDMMDVLLMPARGTVHTTPGDADVPGSGYRASFSHDDETAEPGYYSVLLKDLGIKAELTATTRVGMHRYQFPADKSNHFVIDLAHGFIDTPDDLPTKTGSSKVLSSELHLVGDNTVTGGRRCGQWADGRLIYFAMQFSKPFAGSAIVAEGTPLEADTHDAQGKSIQCVLRYPLEQAGTILVKVGISAVSIEGAMRNLEAEIPGWDFEAVRSAARSAWESELARITIETANTGYRKTFYTAMYHALLAPTTFCDVDGQYRGMDLKVHTLPEGGQNYTTYSLWDTYRALHPMYTLVQRDRVPEMVNSLIRMAEQSPQGVPVWPLQGVETGCMIGYHSAAVIAEAHAKGISGVDYAHAYELWRQRAFVDDYRGLPAYRDSGFVPCDKEPEAVSKTLEYAYDDWAMAHLAGAAGQGGDQKLLRARSRNYKNVFDRSVGFMRGRLQDGSWSGPFDPRGMGHSKQWADFTESNSWEATFLNQHDVKEYMTLFGGEEEFVRKLDHLFNQSSDLPPDAPPDISGMVGQYSQGNEPDHHVAYLYAYAGVPYKTQSRVRSLMTEMYSDAPDGLSGNEDCGQMSAWYIMSALGIYAVDPVSGNYVFGSPLFDTATLDLGNGRKLTIRAPGNGEGSPYMQAVEWNGMPYFKSWIRHQDLMAGGTLVFHMGDRPNKAFGSPPKDRPPSFV
;
A
#
# COMPACT_ATOMS: atom_id res chain seq x y z
N MET A 1 30.00 12.52 65.20
CA MET A 1 31.27 11.80 64.86
C MET A 1 31.10 11.30 63.40
N LYS A 2 31.92 11.86 62.53
CA LYS A 2 31.95 11.54 61.11
C LYS A 2 32.85 10.33 60.88
N HIS A 3 32.38 9.26 60.23
CA HIS A 3 33.29 8.29 59.65
C HIS A 3 33.11 8.29 58.09
N LYS A 4 34.20 8.77 57.48
CA LYS A 4 34.44 8.62 56.03
C LYS A 4 34.77 7.15 55.76
N VAL A 5 34.04 6.49 54.85
CA VAL A 5 34.42 5.19 54.26
C VAL A 5 35.02 5.46 52.92
N SER A 6 36.22 4.98 52.71
CA SER A 6 37.05 5.18 51.50
C SER A 6 36.59 4.37 50.32
N ARG A 7 36.70 4.95 49.12
CA ARG A 7 36.35 4.37 47.81
C ARG A 7 37.14 3.11 47.36
N ARG A 8 37.95 2.50 48.26
CA ARG A 8 38.82 1.35 47.92
C ARG A 8 38.33 -0.01 48.39
N SER A 9 37.21 -0.10 49.11
CA SER A 9 36.73 -1.37 49.68
C SER A 9 35.54 -2.00 48.94
N PHE A 10 35.11 -1.47 47.77
CA PHE A 10 33.94 -1.97 47.05
C PHE A 10 34.30 -2.82 45.81
N LEU A 11 35.56 -3.17 45.60
CA LEU A 11 36.02 -3.88 44.39
C LEU A 11 36.57 -5.29 44.66
N LYS A 12 36.22 -5.95 45.77
CA LYS A 12 36.72 -7.31 46.05
C LYS A 12 35.68 -8.30 46.61
N THR A 13 34.40 -8.19 46.31
CA THR A 13 33.45 -9.29 46.59
C THR A 13 32.28 -9.27 45.61
N ALA A 14 32.53 -9.61 44.36
CA ALA A 14 31.50 -9.97 43.39
C ALA A 14 32.12 -10.85 42.29
N ALA A 15 32.58 -12.03 42.69
CA ALA A 15 32.92 -13.10 41.78
C ALA A 15 32.10 -14.32 42.23
N GLY A 16 31.01 -14.57 41.55
CA GLY A 16 30.18 -15.75 41.75
C GLY A 16 28.72 -15.54 41.42
N SER A 17 28.29 -16.14 40.31
CA SER A 17 26.91 -16.25 39.80
C SER A 17 26.38 -15.05 38.97
N GLY A 18 27.00 -14.80 37.83
CA GLY A 18 26.42 -14.06 36.72
C GLY A 18 25.76 -15.01 35.72
N ILE A 19 24.45 -15.23 35.81
CA ILE A 19 23.69 -15.68 34.68
C ILE A 19 23.54 -14.44 33.78
N ALA A 20 24.39 -14.40 32.75
CA ALA A 20 24.35 -13.37 31.74
C ALA A 20 23.07 -13.56 30.88
N TRP A 21 22.08 -12.73 31.10
CA TRP A 21 21.09 -12.39 30.10
C TRP A 21 21.78 -11.47 29.09
N ALA A 22 22.52 -12.05 28.17
CA ALA A 22 22.89 -11.37 26.94
C ALA A 22 21.64 -11.33 26.06
N GLY A 23 20.86 -10.28 26.22
CA GLY A 23 19.88 -9.87 25.22
C GLY A 23 20.63 -9.55 23.93
N ALA A 24 20.67 -10.52 23.03
CA ALA A 24 21.21 -10.32 21.70
C ALA A 24 20.30 -9.31 20.98
N ARG A 25 20.69 -8.04 20.96
CA ARG A 25 20.25 -7.09 19.94
C ARG A 25 20.78 -7.63 18.61
N ARG A 26 20.00 -8.45 17.93
CA ARG A 26 20.18 -8.68 16.52
C ARG A 26 19.70 -7.42 15.83
N SER A 27 20.64 -6.54 15.49
CA SER A 27 20.42 -5.67 14.35
C SER A 27 20.11 -6.60 13.17
N LEU A 28 19.06 -6.36 12.44
CA LEU A 28 18.66 -7.14 11.25
C LEU A 28 19.71 -7.09 10.12
N TRP A 29 20.89 -6.52 10.36
CA TRP A 29 21.89 -6.13 9.37
C TRP A 29 23.28 -6.76 9.56
N ALA A 30 23.45 -7.78 10.38
CA ALA A 30 24.76 -8.42 10.54
C ALA A 30 24.67 -9.94 10.34
N SER A 31 25.06 -10.39 9.15
CA SER A 31 25.57 -11.74 8.94
C SER A 31 26.96 -11.63 8.32
N ASP A 32 28.00 -11.73 9.13
CA ASP A 32 29.39 -11.93 8.68
C ASP A 32 29.54 -13.36 8.14
N GLY A 33 29.39 -13.51 6.80
CA GLY A 33 29.79 -14.70 6.07
C GLY A 33 30.58 -14.26 4.82
N PRO A 34 31.61 -15.02 4.38
CA PRO A 34 32.36 -14.65 3.18
C PRO A 34 31.45 -14.62 1.96
N LEU A 35 31.65 -13.63 1.08
CA LEU A 35 30.99 -13.46 -0.21
C LEU A 35 31.20 -14.71 -1.11
N GLY A 36 30.45 -15.77 -0.83
CA GLY A 36 30.26 -16.89 -1.74
C GLY A 36 29.35 -16.45 -2.89
N SER A 37 29.52 -17.03 -4.06
CA SER A 37 28.63 -16.86 -5.21
C SER A 37 27.17 -16.93 -4.75
N ILE A 38 26.46 -15.78 -4.79
CA ILE A 38 25.06 -15.68 -4.37
C ILE A 38 24.29 -16.63 -5.27
N GLN A 39 23.74 -17.72 -4.71
CA GLN A 39 22.79 -18.56 -5.42
C GLN A 39 21.60 -17.69 -5.84
N PRO A 40 21.02 -17.90 -7.03
CA PRO A 40 19.85 -17.15 -7.47
C PRO A 40 18.73 -17.34 -6.43
N GLY A 41 18.37 -16.24 -5.75
CA GLY A 41 17.31 -16.21 -4.73
C GLY A 41 15.93 -15.94 -5.33
N LEU A 42 14.94 -15.66 -4.49
CA LEU A 42 13.59 -15.35 -4.92
C LEU A 42 13.48 -13.97 -5.60
N THR A 43 14.34 -13.03 -5.25
CA THR A 43 14.42 -11.69 -5.86
C THR A 43 14.62 -11.72 -7.38
N GLN A 44 15.21 -12.76 -7.95
CA GLN A 44 15.34 -12.92 -9.41
C GLN A 44 13.99 -13.04 -10.13
N TRP A 45 12.91 -13.39 -9.41
CA TRP A 45 11.57 -13.54 -9.95
C TRP A 45 10.72 -12.28 -9.83
N VAL A 46 11.22 -11.25 -9.19
CA VAL A 46 10.55 -9.95 -9.09
C VAL A 46 10.91 -9.08 -10.29
N ASP A 47 9.91 -8.61 -10.99
CA ASP A 47 10.06 -7.62 -12.05
C ASP A 47 9.46 -6.29 -11.55
N VAL A 48 10.32 -5.40 -11.05
CA VAL A 48 9.89 -4.11 -10.49
C VAL A 48 9.32 -3.14 -11.53
N PHE A 49 9.43 -3.45 -12.83
CA PHE A 49 8.78 -2.68 -13.89
C PHE A 49 7.33 -3.10 -14.15
N LEU A 50 6.88 -4.24 -13.64
CA LEU A 50 5.47 -4.64 -13.72
C LEU A 50 4.61 -3.61 -12.97
N GLY A 51 3.58 -3.07 -13.62
CA GLY A 51 2.72 -2.02 -13.09
C GLY A 51 3.22 -0.58 -13.36
N THR A 52 4.41 -0.41 -13.96
CA THR A 52 4.92 0.93 -14.33
C THR A 52 4.39 1.44 -15.67
N GLY A 53 3.66 0.61 -16.41
CA GLY A 53 2.90 0.96 -17.61
C GLY A 53 1.40 0.70 -17.40
N GLY A 54 0.59 1.06 -18.38
CA GLY A 54 -0.87 1.03 -18.22
C GLY A 54 -1.30 1.93 -17.07
N HIS A 55 -2.16 1.44 -16.19
CA HIS A 55 -2.70 2.18 -15.04
C HIS A 55 -2.29 1.56 -13.69
N GLY A 56 -1.16 0.83 -13.64
CA GLY A 56 -0.70 0.21 -12.39
C GLY A 56 -0.12 1.22 -11.38
N HIS A 57 0.42 2.35 -11.85
CA HIS A 57 0.98 3.46 -11.07
C HIS A 57 2.04 3.03 -10.05
N THR A 58 2.91 2.07 -10.43
CA THR A 58 4.03 1.65 -9.60
C THR A 58 5.32 2.33 -10.01
N PHE A 59 6.36 2.25 -9.18
CA PHE A 59 7.67 2.85 -9.43
C PHE A 59 8.78 1.77 -9.40
N PRO A 60 9.85 1.90 -10.23
CA PRO A 60 10.90 0.89 -10.33
C PRO A 60 12.08 1.12 -9.37
N GLY A 61 12.03 2.13 -8.52
CA GLY A 61 13.15 2.59 -7.70
C GLY A 61 13.54 1.65 -6.56
N ALA A 62 14.65 1.99 -5.91
CA ALA A 62 15.20 1.23 -4.81
C ALA A 62 14.47 1.50 -3.50
N THR A 63 13.97 0.45 -2.86
CA THR A 63 13.37 0.49 -1.52
C THR A 63 13.58 -0.84 -0.80
N VAL A 64 13.33 -0.89 0.51
CA VAL A 64 13.28 -2.12 1.30
C VAL A 64 11.85 -2.38 1.77
N PRO A 65 11.49 -3.60 2.21
CA PRO A 65 10.14 -3.88 2.69
C PRO A 65 9.69 -2.87 3.76
N PHE A 66 8.52 -2.25 3.56
CA PHE A 66 7.93 -1.26 4.45
C PHE A 66 8.82 -0.01 4.71
N GLY A 67 9.80 0.30 3.86
CA GLY A 67 10.68 1.45 4.02
C GLY A 67 9.97 2.78 3.76
N ILE A 68 10.31 3.85 4.52
CA ILE A 68 9.84 5.21 4.22
C ILE A 68 10.54 5.80 3.01
N VAL A 69 11.75 5.33 2.68
CA VAL A 69 12.49 5.74 1.50
C VAL A 69 12.12 4.84 0.32
N GLN A 70 11.55 5.47 -0.71
CA GLN A 70 11.34 4.92 -2.04
C GLN A 70 12.14 5.79 -3.00
N LEU A 71 13.41 5.43 -3.22
CA LEU A 71 14.34 6.19 -4.04
C LEU A 71 14.21 5.80 -5.51
N SER A 72 13.53 6.63 -6.30
CA SER A 72 13.14 6.29 -7.67
C SER A 72 13.43 7.42 -8.66
N PRO A 73 13.63 7.10 -9.95
CA PRO A 73 13.61 8.11 -11.00
C PRO A 73 12.19 8.67 -11.17
N ASP A 74 12.11 9.99 -11.40
CA ASP A 74 10.89 10.66 -11.84
C ASP A 74 10.97 10.99 -13.32
N THR A 75 9.94 10.63 -14.09
CA THR A 75 9.84 10.93 -15.52
C THR A 75 8.78 11.99 -15.80
N GLY A 76 7.75 12.11 -14.95
CA GLY A 76 6.70 13.12 -15.03
C GLY A 76 6.20 13.57 -13.64
N THR A 77 5.51 14.72 -13.60
CA THR A 77 4.97 15.32 -12.38
C THR A 77 3.51 15.70 -12.50
N SER A 78 2.83 15.25 -13.54
CA SER A 78 1.42 15.58 -13.82
C SER A 78 0.77 14.52 -14.68
N GLY A 79 -0.56 14.48 -14.64
CA GLY A 79 -1.35 13.53 -15.39
C GLY A 79 -1.53 12.19 -14.65
N TRP A 80 -2.60 11.49 -15.03
CA TRP A 80 -3.02 10.23 -14.41
C TRP A 80 -1.89 9.20 -14.31
N ASP A 81 -1.18 8.96 -15.41
CA ASP A 81 -0.17 7.89 -15.46
C ASP A 81 1.13 8.21 -14.70
N HIS A 82 1.29 9.44 -14.15
CA HIS A 82 2.48 9.85 -13.39
C HIS A 82 2.25 9.96 -11.88
N CYS A 83 1.19 9.39 -11.33
CA CYS A 83 0.92 9.45 -9.88
C CYS A 83 2.05 8.90 -9.01
N SER A 84 2.84 7.95 -9.52
CA SER A 84 4.04 7.41 -8.87
C SER A 84 5.37 8.05 -9.33
N GLY A 85 5.32 9.12 -10.14
CA GLY A 85 6.52 9.81 -10.67
C GLY A 85 7.17 9.16 -11.89
N TYR A 86 6.98 7.87 -12.13
CA TYR A 86 7.58 7.12 -13.25
C TYR A 86 6.51 6.53 -14.14
N TYR A 87 6.70 6.68 -15.46
CA TYR A 87 5.89 5.99 -16.46
C TYR A 87 6.76 5.32 -17.53
N ARG A 88 6.44 4.04 -17.83
CA ARG A 88 7.28 3.16 -18.66
C ARG A 88 7.56 3.69 -20.07
N ASP A 89 6.64 4.44 -20.67
CA ASP A 89 6.78 4.91 -22.03
C ASP A 89 7.61 6.19 -22.18
N ASP A 90 7.99 6.83 -21.06
CA ASP A 90 8.78 8.04 -21.05
C ASP A 90 10.24 7.81 -21.49
N ARG A 91 10.89 8.86 -21.96
CA ARG A 91 12.24 8.83 -22.54
C ARG A 91 13.23 9.74 -21.84
N SER A 92 12.81 10.42 -20.80
CA SER A 92 13.69 11.34 -20.05
C SER A 92 13.36 11.32 -18.56
N ILE A 93 14.40 11.47 -17.73
CA ILE A 93 14.35 11.49 -16.27
C ILE A 93 14.54 12.93 -15.79
N LEU A 94 13.66 13.40 -14.89
CA LEU A 94 13.75 14.68 -14.18
C LEU A 94 14.84 14.67 -13.10
N GLY A 95 15.03 13.54 -12.48
CA GLY A 95 15.96 13.30 -11.38
C GLY A 95 15.52 12.12 -10.54
N PHE A 96 16.08 12.02 -9.33
CA PHE A 96 15.82 10.93 -8.40
C PHE A 96 15.30 11.53 -7.10
N SER A 97 14.03 11.26 -6.77
CA SER A 97 13.41 11.70 -5.54
C SER A 97 13.28 10.53 -4.53
N HIS A 98 12.98 10.83 -3.26
CA HIS A 98 13.20 9.89 -2.16
C HIS A 98 11.92 9.29 -1.58
N THR A 99 10.75 9.76 -2.02
CA THR A 99 9.45 9.27 -1.56
C THR A 99 8.49 9.10 -2.72
N HIS A 100 7.81 7.95 -2.79
CA HIS A 100 6.85 7.65 -3.86
C HIS A 100 5.64 6.90 -3.29
N LEU A 101 4.49 7.08 -3.94
CA LEU A 101 3.32 6.24 -3.76
C LEU A 101 3.39 5.03 -4.70
N SER A 102 2.76 3.92 -4.33
CA SER A 102 2.63 2.74 -5.15
C SER A 102 1.18 2.45 -5.46
N GLY A 103 0.79 2.72 -6.69
CA GLY A 103 -0.51 2.34 -7.23
C GLY A 103 -1.69 3.25 -6.90
N THR A 104 -1.48 4.49 -6.51
CA THR A 104 -2.59 5.41 -6.21
C THR A 104 -3.06 6.16 -7.46
N GLY A 105 -4.37 6.41 -7.58
CA GLY A 105 -4.96 7.25 -8.62
C GLY A 105 -4.79 8.76 -8.38
N VAL A 106 -4.25 9.15 -7.22
CA VAL A 106 -3.90 10.53 -6.88
C VAL A 106 -2.41 10.61 -6.58
N GLY A 107 -1.71 11.51 -7.26
CA GLY A 107 -0.27 11.69 -7.06
C GLY A 107 0.07 12.57 -5.87
N ASP A 108 1.15 12.24 -5.18
CA ASP A 108 1.77 13.02 -4.10
C ASP A 108 3.25 12.65 -3.99
N MET A 109 3.91 13.17 -2.97
CA MET A 109 5.30 12.87 -2.63
C MET A 109 6.31 13.37 -3.67
N MET A 110 7.21 12.50 -4.17
CA MET A 110 8.36 12.86 -4.99
C MET A 110 9.23 13.93 -4.30
N ASP A 111 9.55 13.68 -3.02
CA ASP A 111 10.25 14.66 -2.18
C ASP A 111 11.76 14.62 -2.41
N VAL A 112 12.37 15.80 -2.35
CA VAL A 112 13.84 15.98 -2.32
C VAL A 112 14.50 15.39 -3.56
N LEU A 113 14.28 16.04 -4.71
CA LEU A 113 14.90 15.65 -5.97
C LEU A 113 16.40 15.95 -5.96
N LEU A 114 17.19 14.97 -6.39
CA LEU A 114 18.61 15.12 -6.72
C LEU A 114 18.86 14.72 -8.17
N MET A 115 19.47 15.62 -8.96
CA MET A 115 19.82 15.34 -10.34
C MET A 115 21.32 15.58 -10.59
N PRO A 116 22.10 14.56 -11.02
CA PRO A 116 23.48 14.75 -11.48
C PRO A 116 23.47 15.38 -12.86
N ALA A 117 24.34 16.36 -13.10
CA ALA A 117 24.44 17.05 -14.38
C ALA A 117 25.89 17.47 -14.69
N ARG A 118 26.11 17.94 -15.90
CA ARG A 118 27.45 18.39 -16.35
C ARG A 118 27.34 19.47 -17.44
N GLY A 119 28.39 20.31 -17.52
CA GLY A 119 28.45 21.40 -18.49
C GLY A 119 27.59 22.60 -18.09
N THR A 120 26.64 22.98 -18.92
CA THR A 120 25.74 24.11 -18.64
C THR A 120 24.86 23.81 -17.40
N VAL A 121 24.77 24.81 -16.52
CA VAL A 121 23.93 24.71 -15.32
C VAL A 121 22.53 25.16 -15.66
N HIS A 122 21.57 24.29 -15.37
CA HIS A 122 20.14 24.57 -15.41
C HIS A 122 19.54 24.39 -14.02
N THR A 123 18.59 25.20 -13.65
CA THR A 123 17.88 25.14 -12.36
C THR A 123 16.39 24.82 -12.54
N THR A 124 15.96 24.58 -13.78
CA THR A 124 14.62 24.17 -14.15
C THR A 124 14.68 22.83 -14.91
N PRO A 125 13.64 21.98 -14.83
CA PRO A 125 13.64 20.67 -15.49
C PRO A 125 13.74 20.75 -17.02
N GLY A 126 13.24 21.82 -17.64
CA GLY A 126 13.14 21.93 -19.09
C GLY A 126 11.99 21.11 -19.67
N ASP A 127 11.91 21.08 -20.99
CA ASP A 127 10.89 20.39 -21.76
C ASP A 127 11.37 18.98 -22.13
N ALA A 128 10.50 17.99 -22.00
CA ALA A 128 10.78 16.59 -22.35
C ALA A 128 11.14 16.40 -23.84
N ASP A 129 10.51 17.19 -24.71
CA ASP A 129 10.68 17.13 -26.17
C ASP A 129 11.85 17.98 -26.66
N VAL A 130 12.50 18.75 -25.78
CA VAL A 130 13.62 19.65 -26.13
C VAL A 130 14.86 19.32 -25.30
N PRO A 131 15.68 18.33 -25.71
CA PRO A 131 16.89 17.95 -24.99
C PRO A 131 17.82 19.14 -24.71
N GLY A 132 18.34 19.24 -23.48
CA GLY A 132 19.21 20.32 -23.03
C GLY A 132 18.53 21.65 -22.71
N SER A 133 17.21 21.74 -22.74
CA SER A 133 16.46 22.95 -22.30
C SER A 133 16.44 23.13 -20.79
N GLY A 134 16.79 22.09 -20.02
CA GLY A 134 16.82 22.08 -18.57
C GLY A 134 17.77 21.04 -18.00
N TYR A 135 17.61 20.69 -16.71
CA TYR A 135 18.44 19.65 -16.07
C TYR A 135 17.97 18.22 -16.38
N ARG A 136 16.77 18.02 -16.93
CA ARG A 136 16.24 16.71 -17.38
C ARG A 136 17.22 16.04 -18.35
N ALA A 137 17.36 14.70 -18.25
CA ALA A 137 18.26 13.93 -19.11
C ALA A 137 17.53 12.79 -19.81
N SER A 138 17.93 12.51 -21.06
CA SER A 138 17.39 11.38 -21.82
C SER A 138 17.96 10.04 -21.34
N PHE A 139 17.16 8.97 -21.46
CA PHE A 139 17.56 7.60 -21.17
C PHE A 139 16.93 6.60 -22.16
N SER A 140 17.28 5.33 -22.01
CA SER A 140 16.68 4.22 -22.75
C SER A 140 16.50 3.04 -21.80
N HIS A 141 15.41 2.32 -21.95
CA HIS A 141 15.15 1.09 -21.21
C HIS A 141 16.18 -0.02 -21.45
N ASP A 142 16.92 0.02 -22.58
CA ASP A 142 18.05 -0.90 -22.81
C ASP A 142 19.24 -0.64 -21.86
N ASP A 143 19.33 0.58 -21.32
CA ASP A 143 20.39 1.01 -20.41
C ASP A 143 19.88 1.17 -18.97
N GLU A 144 18.68 0.66 -18.67
CA GLU A 144 18.01 0.69 -17.39
C GLU A 144 17.95 -0.73 -16.78
N THR A 145 18.23 -0.84 -15.50
CA THR A 145 18.16 -2.10 -14.77
C THR A 145 17.60 -1.85 -13.38
N ALA A 146 16.66 -2.69 -12.95
CA ALA A 146 16.10 -2.62 -11.60
C ALA A 146 15.89 -4.02 -11.03
N GLU A 147 16.08 -4.14 -9.72
CA GLU A 147 15.78 -5.33 -8.90
C GLU A 147 15.36 -4.87 -7.50
N PRO A 148 14.72 -5.71 -6.68
CA PRO A 148 14.35 -5.31 -5.32
C PRO A 148 15.52 -4.72 -4.53
N GLY A 149 15.40 -3.45 -4.13
CA GLY A 149 16.41 -2.70 -3.41
C GLY A 149 17.52 -2.08 -4.26
N TYR A 150 17.42 -2.12 -5.59
CA TYR A 150 18.42 -1.52 -6.48
C TYR A 150 17.81 -1.04 -7.79
N TYR A 151 18.32 0.10 -8.28
CA TYR A 151 18.01 0.66 -9.59
C TYR A 151 19.27 1.23 -10.24
N SER A 152 19.41 1.13 -11.57
CA SER A 152 20.46 1.84 -12.31
C SER A 152 20.02 2.26 -13.70
N VAL A 153 20.59 3.38 -14.19
CA VAL A 153 20.32 3.91 -15.53
C VAL A 153 21.53 4.70 -16.05
N LEU A 154 21.70 4.70 -17.38
CA LEU A 154 22.60 5.62 -18.06
C LEU A 154 21.84 6.85 -18.55
N LEU A 155 22.16 8.03 -18.02
CA LEU A 155 21.68 9.32 -18.51
C LEU A 155 22.49 9.66 -19.80
N LYS A 156 21.88 9.38 -20.96
CA LYS A 156 22.60 9.30 -22.26
C LYS A 156 23.28 10.59 -22.69
N ASP A 157 22.59 11.71 -22.70
CA ASP A 157 23.09 13.02 -23.11
C ASP A 157 24.12 13.58 -22.12
N LEU A 158 24.11 13.10 -20.89
CA LEU A 158 25.10 13.45 -19.87
C LEU A 158 26.26 12.43 -19.78
N GLY A 159 26.08 11.20 -20.26
CA GLY A 159 27.04 10.11 -20.10
C GLY A 159 27.28 9.70 -18.65
N ILE A 160 26.33 9.99 -17.77
CA ILE A 160 26.41 9.69 -16.33
C ILE A 160 25.68 8.38 -16.06
N LYS A 161 26.35 7.41 -15.43
CA LYS A 161 25.68 6.26 -14.86
C LYS A 161 25.21 6.59 -13.43
N ALA A 162 23.93 6.44 -13.19
CA ALA A 162 23.31 6.56 -11.88
C ALA A 162 22.95 5.17 -11.35
N GLU A 163 23.23 4.91 -10.07
CA GLU A 163 22.88 3.68 -9.36
C GLU A 163 22.31 4.06 -7.99
N LEU A 164 21.22 3.40 -7.59
CA LEU A 164 20.47 3.70 -6.39
C LEU A 164 20.29 2.44 -5.56
N THR A 165 20.34 2.58 -4.24
CA THR A 165 19.96 1.56 -3.26
C THR A 165 19.42 2.25 -2.01
N ALA A 166 18.77 1.50 -1.10
CA ALA A 166 18.14 2.10 0.07
C ALA A 166 18.22 1.20 1.30
N THR A 167 18.09 1.82 2.46
CA THR A 167 17.68 1.22 3.73
C THR A 167 16.26 1.71 4.08
N THR A 168 15.79 1.46 5.29
CA THR A 168 14.43 1.88 5.70
C THR A 168 14.23 3.40 5.61
N ARG A 169 15.26 4.19 6.01
CA ARG A 169 15.17 5.67 6.15
C ARG A 169 16.21 6.43 5.36
N VAL A 170 17.09 5.72 4.62
CA VAL A 170 18.21 6.37 3.92
C VAL A 170 18.31 5.85 2.49
N GLY A 171 18.32 6.76 1.54
CA GLY A 171 18.68 6.48 0.15
C GLY A 171 20.20 6.60 -0.05
N MET A 172 20.78 5.73 -0.87
CA MET A 172 22.19 5.82 -1.25
C MET A 172 22.33 5.79 -2.76
N HIS A 173 23.05 6.79 -3.29
CA HIS A 173 23.30 6.97 -4.73
C HIS A 173 24.77 6.76 -5.04
N ARG A 174 25.03 6.25 -6.24
CA ARG A 174 26.37 6.19 -6.85
C ARG A 174 26.30 6.76 -8.24
N TYR A 175 27.05 7.82 -8.50
CA TYR A 175 27.14 8.47 -9.79
C TYR A 175 28.53 8.35 -10.38
N GLN A 176 28.63 7.92 -11.64
CA GLN A 176 29.88 7.82 -12.36
C GLN A 176 29.93 8.93 -13.41
N PHE A 177 30.77 9.95 -13.17
CA PHE A 177 30.94 11.11 -14.04
C PHE A 177 32.11 10.93 -15.01
N PRO A 178 31.92 11.14 -16.32
CA PRO A 178 33.02 11.27 -17.27
C PRO A 178 33.93 12.47 -16.96
N ALA A 179 35.23 12.37 -17.34
CA ALA A 179 36.25 13.35 -16.99
C ALA A 179 36.54 14.40 -18.11
N ASP A 180 35.51 14.82 -18.85
CA ASP A 180 35.67 15.75 -20.00
C ASP A 180 34.94 17.09 -19.82
N LYS A 181 34.10 17.25 -18.80
CA LYS A 181 33.39 18.48 -18.47
C LYS A 181 33.27 18.65 -16.96
N SER A 182 33.02 19.88 -16.50
CA SER A 182 32.70 20.16 -15.11
C SER A 182 31.38 19.50 -14.71
N ASN A 183 31.36 18.96 -13.52
CA ASN A 183 30.21 18.22 -12.96
C ASN A 183 29.49 19.07 -11.92
N HIS A 184 28.20 18.83 -11.76
CA HIS A 184 27.40 19.45 -10.70
C HIS A 184 26.21 18.59 -10.36
N PHE A 185 25.61 18.87 -9.20
CA PHE A 185 24.30 18.35 -8.83
C PHE A 185 23.29 19.49 -8.75
N VAL A 186 22.06 19.19 -9.09
CA VAL A 186 20.92 20.06 -8.84
C VAL A 186 20.06 19.38 -7.76
N ILE A 187 19.79 20.09 -6.65
CA ILE A 187 18.82 19.74 -5.65
C ILE A 187 17.61 20.64 -5.91
N ASP A 188 16.43 20.06 -6.13
CA ASP A 188 15.20 20.82 -6.35
C ASP A 188 14.15 20.50 -5.29
N LEU A 189 13.92 21.45 -4.36
CA LEU A 189 12.93 21.32 -3.32
C LEU A 189 11.52 21.75 -3.78
N ALA A 190 11.39 22.33 -4.98
CA ALA A 190 10.11 22.64 -5.58
C ALA A 190 9.50 21.48 -6.38
N HIS A 191 10.30 20.43 -6.62
CA HIS A 191 9.85 19.23 -7.34
C HIS A 191 8.72 18.50 -6.59
N GLY A 192 7.84 17.84 -7.31
CA GLY A 192 6.74 17.03 -6.78
C GLY A 192 5.55 17.00 -7.75
N PHE A 193 4.52 16.22 -7.46
CA PHE A 193 3.32 16.12 -8.27
C PHE A 193 2.53 17.44 -8.27
N ILE A 194 1.94 17.85 -9.39
CA ILE A 194 1.33 19.18 -9.55
C ILE A 194 -0.19 19.17 -9.79
N ASP A 195 -0.75 18.03 -10.21
CA ASP A 195 -2.17 17.92 -10.60
C ASP A 195 -3.06 17.42 -9.47
N THR A 196 -2.72 17.74 -8.21
CA THR A 196 -3.59 17.37 -7.08
C THR A 196 -4.96 18.06 -7.22
N PRO A 197 -6.06 17.29 -7.17
CA PRO A 197 -7.41 17.84 -7.31
C PRO A 197 -7.74 18.94 -6.29
N ASP A 198 -8.39 20.01 -6.74
CA ASP A 198 -8.74 21.14 -5.88
C ASP A 198 -9.94 20.87 -4.95
N ASP A 199 -10.72 19.85 -5.26
CA ASP A 199 -11.92 19.43 -4.53
C ASP A 199 -11.65 18.48 -3.36
N LEU A 200 -10.39 18.05 -3.14
CA LEU A 200 -10.05 17.22 -1.98
C LEU A 200 -10.29 17.98 -0.67
N PRO A 201 -10.96 17.35 0.32
CA PRO A 201 -11.38 18.02 1.55
C PRO A 201 -10.25 18.60 2.39
N THR A 202 -9.04 18.06 2.26
CA THR A 202 -7.87 18.47 3.04
C THR A 202 -7.02 19.53 2.38
N LYS A 203 -7.21 19.79 1.08
CA LYS A 203 -6.38 20.75 0.35
C LYS A 203 -6.68 22.18 0.75
N THR A 204 -5.67 22.90 1.21
CA THR A 204 -5.78 24.31 1.66
C THR A 204 -5.21 25.32 0.67
N GLY A 205 -4.57 24.87 -0.41
CA GLY A 205 -3.97 25.76 -1.40
C GLY A 205 -3.58 25.09 -2.69
N SER A 206 -3.23 25.87 -3.70
CA SER A 206 -2.83 25.39 -5.02
C SER A 206 -1.32 25.10 -5.15
N SER A 207 -0.52 25.40 -4.12
CA SER A 207 0.93 25.23 -4.16
C SER A 207 1.33 23.85 -3.64
N LYS A 208 2.05 23.06 -4.44
CA LYS A 208 2.61 21.76 -4.05
C LYS A 208 3.66 21.86 -2.91
N VAL A 209 4.30 23.02 -2.76
CA VAL A 209 5.20 23.36 -1.67
C VAL A 209 4.69 24.60 -0.97
N LEU A 210 4.36 24.48 0.31
CA LEU A 210 3.88 25.59 1.16
C LEU A 210 5.05 26.40 1.72
N SER A 211 6.12 25.72 2.12
CA SER A 211 7.39 26.30 2.54
C SER A 211 8.50 25.27 2.43
N SER A 212 9.73 25.74 2.22
CA SER A 212 10.94 24.91 2.29
C SER A 212 12.11 25.70 2.88
N GLU A 213 13.10 24.98 3.37
CA GLU A 213 14.37 25.49 3.87
C GLU A 213 15.51 24.62 3.39
N LEU A 214 16.67 25.24 3.17
CA LEU A 214 17.89 24.55 2.75
C LEU A 214 19.09 25.19 3.45
N HIS A 215 20.01 24.35 3.96
CA HIS A 215 21.23 24.76 4.66
C HIS A 215 22.43 24.03 4.09
N LEU A 216 23.49 24.74 3.72
CA LEU A 216 24.80 24.20 3.38
C LEU A 216 25.65 24.07 4.65
N VAL A 217 26.03 22.85 4.99
CA VAL A 217 26.78 22.55 6.20
C VAL A 217 28.17 22.04 5.84
N GLY A 218 29.18 22.89 6.00
CA GLY A 218 30.54 22.59 5.52
C GLY A 218 30.59 22.53 3.98
N ASP A 219 31.41 21.63 3.45
CA ASP A 219 31.68 21.50 2.03
C ASP A 219 31.15 20.19 1.40
N ASN A 220 30.44 19.37 2.19
CA ASN A 220 29.94 18.06 1.72
C ASN A 220 28.55 17.68 2.25
N THR A 221 27.85 18.58 2.93
CA THR A 221 26.55 18.29 3.53
C THR A 221 25.53 19.37 3.19
N VAL A 222 24.32 18.94 2.83
CA VAL A 222 23.14 19.78 2.63
C VAL A 222 22.01 19.24 3.49
N THR A 223 21.36 20.10 4.24
CA THR A 223 20.19 19.74 5.05
C THR A 223 19.01 20.65 4.71
N GLY A 224 17.81 20.23 5.06
CA GLY A 224 16.65 21.06 4.83
C GLY A 224 15.36 20.31 5.12
N GLY A 225 14.30 20.93 4.69
CA GLY A 225 12.97 20.36 4.82
C GLY A 225 11.95 21.12 4.01
N ARG A 226 10.76 20.54 3.90
CA ARG A 226 9.62 21.21 3.26
C ARG A 226 8.30 20.83 3.91
N ARG A 227 7.35 21.75 3.84
CA ARG A 227 5.95 21.51 4.06
C ARG A 227 5.24 21.44 2.72
N CYS A 228 4.53 20.37 2.49
CA CYS A 228 3.93 20.06 1.19
C CYS A 228 2.45 20.46 1.16
N GLY A 229 1.98 20.93 0.01
CA GLY A 229 0.61 21.33 -0.26
C GLY A 229 -0.02 20.47 -1.37
N GLN A 230 0.34 19.20 -1.43
CA GLN A 230 -0.18 18.21 -2.38
C GLN A 230 -1.44 17.53 -1.80
N TRP A 231 -1.71 16.29 -2.18
CA TRP A 231 -2.84 15.52 -1.69
C TRP A 231 -2.85 15.41 -0.16
N ALA A 232 -1.73 15.04 0.48
CA ALA A 232 -1.55 15.12 1.93
C ALA A 232 -1.14 16.55 2.32
N ASP A 233 -2.10 17.48 2.26
CA ASP A 233 -1.86 18.91 2.44
C ASP A 233 -1.40 19.25 3.85
N GLY A 234 -0.21 19.84 3.93
CA GLY A 234 0.40 20.27 5.19
C GLY A 234 1.41 19.27 5.78
N ARG A 235 1.66 18.11 5.15
CA ARG A 235 2.67 17.15 5.61
C ARG A 235 4.08 17.76 5.62
N LEU A 236 4.93 17.25 6.51
CA LEU A 236 6.28 17.74 6.73
C LEU A 236 7.29 16.63 6.40
N ILE A 237 8.36 17.02 5.72
CA ILE A 237 9.50 16.14 5.45
C ILE A 237 10.81 16.91 5.61
N TYR A 238 11.79 16.29 6.23
CA TYR A 238 13.14 16.80 6.44
C TYR A 238 14.15 15.82 5.87
N PHE A 239 15.31 16.35 5.46
CA PHE A 239 16.39 15.55 4.90
C PHE A 239 17.75 15.99 5.41
N ALA A 240 18.68 15.04 5.40
CA ALA A 240 20.12 15.28 5.53
C ALA A 240 20.84 14.54 4.40
N MET A 241 21.55 15.28 3.55
CA MET A 241 22.23 14.77 2.36
C MET A 241 23.74 14.95 2.52
N GLN A 242 24.51 13.87 2.43
CA GLN A 242 25.96 13.89 2.49
C GLN A 242 26.58 13.39 1.20
N PHE A 243 27.66 14.05 0.77
CA PHE A 243 28.43 13.72 -0.42
C PHE A 243 29.78 13.14 -0.02
N SER A 244 30.26 12.11 -0.72
CA SER A 244 31.56 11.46 -0.45
C SER A 244 32.77 12.32 -0.86
N LYS A 245 32.53 13.39 -1.61
CA LYS A 245 33.55 14.36 -2.01
C LYS A 245 33.07 15.77 -1.70
N PRO A 246 33.96 16.69 -1.28
CA PRO A 246 33.58 18.09 -1.06
C PRO A 246 33.22 18.78 -2.39
N PHE A 247 32.17 19.58 -2.39
CA PHE A 247 31.90 20.49 -3.52
C PHE A 247 32.77 21.74 -3.43
N ALA A 248 33.23 22.23 -4.59
CA ALA A 248 34.11 23.39 -4.67
C ALA A 248 33.37 24.74 -4.75
N GLY A 249 32.04 24.67 -4.87
CA GLY A 249 31.19 25.87 -4.90
C GLY A 249 29.73 25.50 -4.98
N SER A 250 28.89 26.42 -4.56
CA SER A 250 27.45 26.28 -4.57
C SER A 250 26.78 27.52 -5.18
N ALA A 251 25.53 27.37 -5.56
CA ALA A 251 24.65 28.51 -5.91
C ALA A 251 23.21 28.12 -5.54
N ILE A 252 22.52 29.02 -4.87
CA ILE A 252 21.12 28.83 -4.48
C ILE A 252 20.26 29.78 -5.31
N VAL A 253 19.14 29.27 -5.82
CA VAL A 253 18.09 30.05 -6.46
C VAL A 253 16.83 29.90 -5.60
N ALA A 254 16.29 31.01 -5.14
CA ALA A 254 15.04 31.05 -4.38
C ALA A 254 14.00 31.91 -5.12
N GLU A 255 12.79 31.39 -5.27
CA GLU A 255 11.70 32.06 -6.01
C GLU A 255 12.13 32.52 -7.42
N GLY A 256 12.94 31.69 -8.12
CA GLY A 256 13.47 32.00 -9.44
C GLY A 256 14.62 33.03 -9.48
N THR A 257 15.04 33.54 -8.33
CA THR A 257 16.09 34.56 -8.22
C THR A 257 17.36 33.95 -7.62
N PRO A 258 18.53 34.05 -8.30
CA PRO A 258 19.81 33.65 -7.71
C PRO A 258 20.13 34.49 -6.47
N LEU A 259 20.54 33.82 -5.39
CA LEU A 259 21.02 34.46 -4.18
C LEU A 259 22.51 34.85 -4.29
N GLU A 260 23.02 35.65 -3.34
CA GLU A 260 24.43 36.03 -3.28
C GLU A 260 25.34 34.80 -3.18
N ALA A 261 26.55 34.89 -3.73
CA ALA A 261 27.45 33.74 -3.92
C ALA A 261 27.84 33.00 -2.63
N ASP A 262 27.87 33.71 -1.49
CA ASP A 262 28.24 33.15 -0.20
C ASP A 262 27.03 32.79 0.68
N THR A 263 25.83 32.69 0.08
CA THR A 263 24.64 32.31 0.81
C THR A 263 24.66 30.82 1.14
N HIS A 264 24.52 30.50 2.42
CA HIS A 264 24.48 29.12 2.92
C HIS A 264 23.08 28.67 3.36
N ASP A 265 22.17 29.60 3.58
CA ASP A 265 20.82 29.36 4.10
C ASP A 265 19.79 29.98 3.16
N ALA A 266 18.72 29.25 2.87
CA ALA A 266 17.60 29.76 2.08
C ALA A 266 16.28 29.27 2.63
N GLN A 267 15.24 30.10 2.50
CA GLN A 267 13.86 29.78 2.81
C GLN A 267 12.98 30.30 1.67
N GLY A 268 11.91 29.55 1.35
CA GLY A 268 10.98 29.90 0.27
C GLY A 268 10.06 28.74 -0.08
N LYS A 269 9.26 28.90 -1.13
CA LYS A 269 8.45 27.80 -1.71
C LYS A 269 9.18 27.08 -2.83
N SER A 270 10.04 27.79 -3.55
CA SER A 270 10.79 27.26 -4.67
C SER A 270 12.29 27.51 -4.44
N ILE A 271 13.00 26.46 -4.03
CA ILE A 271 14.45 26.50 -3.78
C ILE A 271 15.11 25.45 -4.64
N GLN A 272 16.10 25.89 -5.46
CA GLN A 272 17.04 25.02 -6.17
C GLN A 272 18.45 25.31 -5.67
N CYS A 273 19.25 24.25 -5.47
CA CYS A 273 20.66 24.37 -5.10
C CYS A 273 21.53 23.62 -6.11
N VAL A 274 22.58 24.31 -6.60
CA VAL A 274 23.58 23.74 -7.50
C VAL A 274 24.88 23.57 -6.76
N LEU A 275 25.40 22.34 -6.71
CA LEU A 275 26.68 22.00 -6.09
C LEU A 275 27.69 21.67 -7.19
N ARG A 276 28.79 22.42 -7.29
CA ARG A 276 29.78 22.29 -8.34
C ARG A 276 30.99 21.48 -7.92
N TYR A 277 31.46 20.61 -8.84
CA TYR A 277 32.65 19.79 -8.68
C TYR A 277 33.63 20.09 -9.78
N PRO A 278 34.90 20.36 -9.44
CA PRO A 278 35.92 20.58 -10.46
C PRO A 278 36.23 19.30 -11.21
N LEU A 279 36.86 19.45 -12.40
CA LEU A 279 37.12 18.32 -13.28
C LEU A 279 38.05 17.25 -12.64
N GLU A 280 38.95 17.67 -11.77
CA GLU A 280 39.85 16.78 -11.01
C GLU A 280 39.11 15.84 -10.05
N GLN A 281 37.87 16.14 -9.73
CA GLN A 281 36.99 15.30 -8.91
C GLN A 281 36.03 14.44 -9.73
N ALA A 282 36.17 14.39 -11.07
CA ALA A 282 35.41 13.46 -11.90
C ALA A 282 35.57 12.00 -11.44
N GLY A 283 34.75 11.12 -11.98
CA GLY A 283 34.67 9.72 -11.57
C GLY A 283 33.52 9.48 -10.58
N THR A 284 33.70 8.59 -9.62
CA THR A 284 32.62 8.19 -8.72
C THR A 284 32.40 9.21 -7.62
N ILE A 285 31.14 9.64 -7.45
CA ILE A 285 30.63 10.39 -6.28
C ILE A 285 29.49 9.60 -5.69
N LEU A 286 29.55 9.34 -4.37
CA LEU A 286 28.48 8.72 -3.61
C LEU A 286 27.70 9.80 -2.85
N VAL A 287 26.40 9.59 -2.70
CA VAL A 287 25.53 10.47 -1.93
C VAL A 287 24.65 9.62 -1.02
N LYS A 288 24.45 10.04 0.22
CA LYS A 288 23.52 9.46 1.17
C LYS A 288 22.48 10.49 1.56
N VAL A 289 21.20 10.09 1.59
CA VAL A 289 20.11 11.00 1.95
C VAL A 289 19.23 10.34 3.01
N GLY A 290 19.34 10.83 4.22
CA GLY A 290 18.45 10.44 5.33
C GLY A 290 17.17 11.26 5.29
N ILE A 291 16.03 10.61 5.53
CA ILE A 291 14.70 11.22 5.55
C ILE A 291 14.11 11.13 6.96
N SER A 292 13.38 12.15 7.38
CA SER A 292 12.64 12.20 8.64
C SER A 292 11.37 13.06 8.47
N ALA A 293 10.28 12.67 9.13
CA ALA A 293 9.10 13.53 9.29
C ALA A 293 9.18 14.42 10.55
N VAL A 294 10.22 14.26 11.36
CA VAL A 294 10.38 14.90 12.67
C VAL A 294 11.19 16.19 12.56
N SER A 295 12.44 16.08 12.14
CA SER A 295 13.37 17.21 12.04
C SER A 295 14.60 16.90 11.18
N ILE A 296 15.39 17.93 10.87
CA ILE A 296 16.71 17.79 10.20
C ILE A 296 17.65 16.91 11.04
N GLU A 297 17.69 17.09 12.38
CA GLU A 297 18.49 16.26 13.27
C GLU A 297 18.02 14.80 13.27
N GLY A 298 16.69 14.55 13.12
CA GLY A 298 16.12 13.23 12.93
C GLY A 298 16.65 12.57 11.66
N ALA A 299 16.61 13.30 10.54
CA ALA A 299 17.15 12.83 9.26
C ALA A 299 18.65 12.52 9.34
N MET A 300 19.44 13.34 10.05
CA MET A 300 20.87 13.10 10.27
C MET A 300 21.11 11.86 11.14
N ARG A 301 20.35 11.67 12.23
CA ARG A 301 20.44 10.46 13.07
C ARG A 301 20.10 9.19 12.30
N ASN A 302 19.07 9.23 11.45
CA ASN A 302 18.69 8.12 10.59
C ASN A 302 19.83 7.77 9.62
N LEU A 303 20.43 8.79 8.98
CA LEU A 303 21.54 8.63 8.06
C LEU A 303 22.77 8.00 8.73
N GLU A 304 23.17 8.50 9.90
CA GLU A 304 24.33 8.01 10.65
C GLU A 304 24.12 6.59 11.21
N ALA A 305 22.90 6.27 11.63
CA ALA A 305 22.57 4.97 12.19
C ALA A 305 22.48 3.87 11.13
N GLU A 306 21.87 4.16 9.96
CA GLU A 306 21.59 3.14 8.96
C GLU A 306 22.73 2.99 7.94
N ILE A 307 23.40 4.10 7.55
CA ILE A 307 24.53 4.06 6.60
C ILE A 307 25.71 4.88 7.17
N PRO A 308 26.44 4.37 8.16
CA PRO A 308 27.57 5.11 8.77
C PRO A 308 28.76 5.26 7.82
N GLY A 309 28.92 4.36 6.84
CA GLY A 309 30.03 4.32 5.88
C GLY A 309 29.63 4.71 4.45
N TRP A 310 30.52 4.35 3.50
CA TRP A 310 30.35 4.64 2.07
C TRP A 310 30.40 3.38 1.20
N ASP A 311 30.12 2.21 1.78
CA ASP A 311 30.10 0.93 1.05
C ASP A 311 28.74 0.70 0.40
N PHE A 312 28.60 1.12 -0.87
CA PHE A 312 27.39 0.99 -1.65
C PHE A 312 26.97 -0.49 -1.84
N GLU A 313 27.94 -1.38 -2.06
CA GLU A 313 27.62 -2.79 -2.31
C GLU A 313 27.14 -3.50 -1.04
N ALA A 314 27.64 -3.10 0.13
CA ALA A 314 27.13 -3.61 1.40
C ALA A 314 25.68 -3.21 1.61
N VAL A 315 25.30 -1.95 1.33
CA VAL A 315 23.90 -1.47 1.43
C VAL A 315 23.00 -2.21 0.44
N ARG A 316 23.42 -2.31 -0.83
CA ARG A 316 22.68 -3.05 -1.86
C ARG A 316 22.47 -4.53 -1.47
N SER A 317 23.50 -5.19 -0.99
CA SER A 317 23.42 -6.59 -0.55
C SER A 317 22.47 -6.76 0.63
N ALA A 318 22.47 -5.81 1.59
CA ALA A 318 21.57 -5.82 2.72
C ALA A 318 20.10 -5.60 2.29
N ALA A 319 19.83 -4.66 1.38
CA ALA A 319 18.50 -4.44 0.82
C ALA A 319 17.97 -5.69 0.10
N ARG A 320 18.79 -6.32 -0.75
CA ARG A 320 18.45 -7.60 -1.37
C ARG A 320 18.13 -8.69 -0.36
N SER A 321 18.94 -8.82 0.69
CA SER A 321 18.74 -9.83 1.75
C SER A 321 17.44 -9.61 2.51
N ALA A 322 17.05 -8.35 2.75
CA ALA A 322 15.77 -8.01 3.36
C ALA A 322 14.60 -8.48 2.49
N TRP A 323 14.65 -8.25 1.19
CA TRP A 323 13.65 -8.74 0.23
C TRP A 323 13.62 -10.27 0.15
N GLU A 324 14.76 -10.94 0.08
CA GLU A 324 14.81 -12.42 0.09
C GLU A 324 14.11 -13.00 1.32
N SER A 325 14.33 -12.39 2.49
CA SER A 325 13.70 -12.85 3.74
C SER A 325 12.19 -12.72 3.73
N GLU A 326 11.67 -11.61 3.21
CA GLU A 326 10.22 -11.38 3.18
C GLU A 326 9.53 -12.20 2.06
N LEU A 327 10.14 -12.31 0.88
CA LEU A 327 9.62 -13.14 -0.21
C LEU A 327 9.58 -14.63 0.19
N ALA A 328 10.53 -15.09 1.03
CA ALA A 328 10.57 -16.46 1.51
C ALA A 328 9.44 -16.84 2.48
N ARG A 329 8.62 -15.89 2.93
CA ARG A 329 7.44 -16.16 3.76
C ARG A 329 6.37 -16.96 3.00
N ILE A 330 6.34 -16.84 1.67
CA ILE A 330 5.52 -17.69 0.80
C ILE A 330 6.42 -18.24 -0.33
N THR A 331 6.56 -19.55 -0.40
CA THR A 331 7.27 -20.20 -1.51
C THR A 331 6.30 -20.99 -2.37
N ILE A 332 6.49 -20.94 -3.69
CA ILE A 332 5.63 -21.61 -4.65
C ILE A 332 6.42 -22.54 -5.58
N GLU A 333 5.76 -23.62 -6.04
CA GLU A 333 6.25 -24.51 -7.08
C GLU A 333 5.30 -24.45 -8.29
N THR A 334 5.84 -24.08 -9.44
CA THR A 334 5.13 -24.05 -10.72
C THR A 334 6.12 -24.17 -11.87
N ALA A 335 5.72 -24.82 -12.94
CA ALA A 335 6.49 -24.87 -14.19
C ALA A 335 6.34 -23.58 -15.02
N ASN A 336 5.30 -22.78 -14.78
CA ASN A 336 5.03 -21.54 -15.51
C ASN A 336 5.87 -20.39 -14.92
N THR A 337 6.86 -19.93 -15.69
CA THR A 337 7.77 -18.84 -15.27
C THR A 337 7.08 -17.48 -15.20
N GLY A 338 6.09 -17.20 -16.07
CA GLY A 338 5.30 -15.96 -16.03
C GLY A 338 4.50 -15.88 -14.72
N TYR A 339 3.78 -16.94 -14.34
CA TYR A 339 3.06 -16.99 -13.07
C TYR A 339 3.98 -16.81 -11.86
N ARG A 340 5.21 -17.37 -11.92
CA ARG A 340 6.20 -17.19 -10.86
C ARG A 340 6.65 -15.74 -10.74
N LYS A 341 6.93 -15.07 -11.87
CA LYS A 341 7.30 -13.65 -11.90
C LYS A 341 6.16 -12.78 -11.37
N THR A 342 4.95 -12.94 -11.90
CA THR A 342 3.78 -12.20 -11.44
C THR A 342 3.55 -12.38 -9.94
N PHE A 343 3.68 -13.60 -9.41
CA PHE A 343 3.47 -13.89 -7.99
C PHE A 343 4.51 -13.19 -7.09
N TYR A 344 5.81 -13.32 -7.40
CA TYR A 344 6.83 -12.69 -6.57
C TYR A 344 6.87 -11.17 -6.73
N THR A 345 6.47 -10.65 -7.90
CA THR A 345 6.27 -9.20 -8.07
C THR A 345 5.06 -8.72 -7.27
N ALA A 346 3.96 -9.48 -7.26
CA ALA A 346 2.82 -9.19 -6.39
C ALA A 346 3.22 -9.20 -4.89
N MET A 347 4.06 -10.18 -4.47
CA MET A 347 4.63 -10.18 -3.11
C MET A 347 5.47 -8.93 -2.83
N TYR A 348 6.24 -8.47 -3.80
CA TYR A 348 7.03 -7.23 -3.70
C TYR A 348 6.12 -6.01 -3.51
N HIS A 349 5.12 -5.81 -4.39
CA HIS A 349 4.18 -4.69 -4.29
C HIS A 349 3.40 -4.71 -2.97
N ALA A 350 2.92 -5.88 -2.55
CA ALA A 350 2.18 -6.06 -1.30
C ALA A 350 3.00 -5.73 -0.03
N LEU A 351 4.31 -5.52 -0.12
CA LEU A 351 5.18 -5.20 1.01
C LEU A 351 5.80 -3.80 0.92
N LEU A 352 5.33 -2.96 -0.03
CA LEU A 352 5.74 -1.56 -0.16
C LEU A 352 5.00 -0.64 0.82
N ALA A 353 3.74 -0.92 1.14
CA ALA A 353 2.91 -0.18 2.08
C ALA A 353 2.20 -1.14 3.06
N PRO A 354 1.83 -0.68 4.29
CA PRO A 354 2.10 0.64 4.85
C PRO A 354 3.59 0.87 5.12
N THR A 355 4.06 2.12 5.09
CA THR A 355 5.47 2.44 5.27
C THR A 355 5.81 2.79 6.72
N THR A 356 7.03 2.46 7.15
CA THR A 356 7.58 2.90 8.44
C THR A 356 7.54 4.42 8.54
N PHE A 357 7.08 4.95 9.66
CA PHE A 357 6.92 6.39 9.89
C PHE A 357 7.38 6.80 11.29
N CYS A 358 8.61 6.48 11.61
CA CYS A 358 9.31 6.91 12.82
C CYS A 358 10.82 6.92 12.55
N ASP A 359 11.54 7.79 13.25
CA ASP A 359 13.00 7.84 13.25
C ASP A 359 13.61 6.66 14.05
N VAL A 360 14.93 6.45 13.92
CA VAL A 360 15.64 5.36 14.61
C VAL A 360 15.58 5.46 16.13
N ASP A 361 15.32 6.65 16.67
CA ASP A 361 15.14 6.90 18.11
C ASP A 361 13.68 6.77 18.59
N GLY A 362 12.77 6.34 17.70
CA GLY A 362 11.35 6.15 18.00
C GLY A 362 10.52 7.43 17.96
N GLN A 363 11.09 8.58 17.57
CA GLN A 363 10.29 9.79 17.36
C GLN A 363 9.51 9.70 16.06
N TYR A 364 8.30 10.25 16.03
CA TYR A 364 7.45 10.34 14.82
C TYR A 364 6.56 11.56 14.85
N ARG A 365 6.09 11.97 13.67
CA ARG A 365 5.10 13.04 13.51
C ARG A 365 3.71 12.45 13.62
N GLY A 366 2.92 12.87 14.62
CA GLY A 366 1.52 12.47 14.78
C GLY A 366 0.58 13.18 13.82
N MET A 367 -0.68 12.72 13.78
CA MET A 367 -1.75 13.32 12.98
C MET A 367 -2.17 14.73 13.49
N ASP A 368 -1.71 15.12 14.67
CA ASP A 368 -1.81 16.47 15.21
C ASP A 368 -0.62 17.37 14.80
N LEU A 369 0.22 16.90 13.91
CA LEU A 369 1.47 17.50 13.46
C LEU A 369 2.49 17.77 14.57
N LYS A 370 2.32 17.18 15.76
CA LYS A 370 3.30 17.25 16.84
C LYS A 370 4.26 16.06 16.79
N VAL A 371 5.40 16.21 17.45
CA VAL A 371 6.37 15.13 17.63
C VAL A 371 5.97 14.29 18.82
N HIS A 372 5.88 13.00 18.61
CA HIS A 372 5.64 11.98 19.63
C HIS A 372 6.80 10.98 19.69
N THR A 373 6.85 10.19 20.74
CA THR A 373 7.89 9.15 20.94
C THR A 373 7.22 7.83 21.24
N LEU A 374 7.62 6.80 20.52
CA LEU A 374 7.18 5.42 20.74
C LEU A 374 7.83 4.82 22.00
N PRO A 375 7.20 3.81 22.62
CA PRO A 375 7.90 2.94 23.57
C PRO A 375 9.14 2.31 22.93
N GLU A 376 10.11 1.90 23.75
CA GLU A 376 11.33 1.24 23.28
C GLU A 376 11.00 0.01 22.42
N GLY A 377 11.52 -0.02 21.18
CA GLY A 377 11.28 -1.09 20.21
C GLY A 377 9.95 -0.99 19.44
N GLY A 378 9.11 0.00 19.73
CA GLY A 378 7.87 0.26 19.01
C GLY A 378 8.12 0.71 17.57
N GLN A 379 7.14 0.48 16.71
CA GLN A 379 7.12 0.93 15.31
C GLN A 379 5.87 1.77 15.05
N ASN A 380 5.98 2.70 14.12
CA ASN A 380 4.84 3.46 13.61
C ASN A 380 4.79 3.35 12.10
N TYR A 381 3.59 3.27 11.54
CA TYR A 381 3.35 3.11 10.11
C TYR A 381 2.42 4.21 9.59
N THR A 382 2.53 4.48 8.29
CA THR A 382 1.66 5.42 7.54
C THR A 382 1.38 4.86 6.15
N THR A 383 0.63 5.59 5.33
CA THR A 383 0.27 5.20 3.96
C THR A 383 -0.63 3.99 3.96
N TYR A 384 -1.87 4.22 4.38
CA TYR A 384 -2.91 3.19 4.41
C TYR A 384 -4.04 3.54 3.46
N SER A 385 -4.14 2.80 2.37
CA SER A 385 -5.29 2.81 1.46
C SER A 385 -6.39 1.92 2.02
N LEU A 386 -7.07 2.38 3.09
CA LEU A 386 -7.90 1.49 3.93
C LEU A 386 -9.18 0.99 3.23
N TRP A 387 -9.74 1.78 2.30
CA TRP A 387 -10.90 1.39 1.50
C TRP A 387 -10.61 0.15 0.64
N ASP A 388 -9.37 0.00 0.21
CA ASP A 388 -8.86 -1.06 -0.65
C ASP A 388 -8.29 -2.20 0.18
N THR A 389 -7.31 -1.92 1.01
CA THR A 389 -6.39 -2.90 1.61
C THR A 389 -7.01 -3.78 2.70
N TYR A 390 -8.16 -3.40 3.29
CA TYR A 390 -8.87 -4.26 4.24
C TYR A 390 -9.38 -5.54 3.59
N ARG A 391 -9.53 -5.58 2.24
CA ARG A 391 -10.18 -6.66 1.49
C ARG A 391 -9.29 -7.88 1.28
N ALA A 392 -7.97 -7.69 1.02
CA ALA A 392 -7.03 -8.80 0.84
C ALA A 392 -5.66 -8.58 1.50
N LEU A 393 -5.10 -7.37 1.47
CA LEU A 393 -3.76 -7.10 1.98
C LEU A 393 -3.65 -7.34 3.49
N HIS A 394 -4.52 -6.72 4.29
CA HIS A 394 -4.55 -6.95 5.73
C HIS A 394 -4.89 -8.41 6.08
N PRO A 395 -5.87 -9.08 5.44
CA PRO A 395 -6.07 -10.52 5.56
C PRO A 395 -4.82 -11.37 5.30
N MET A 396 -4.04 -11.05 4.26
CA MET A 396 -2.77 -11.70 3.97
C MET A 396 -1.74 -11.46 5.08
N TYR A 397 -1.62 -10.23 5.59
CA TYR A 397 -0.70 -9.90 6.68
C TYR A 397 -1.01 -10.69 7.95
N THR A 398 -2.29 -10.93 8.27
CA THR A 398 -2.66 -11.77 9.43
C THR A 398 -2.18 -13.22 9.30
N LEU A 399 -1.85 -13.69 8.09
CA LEU A 399 -1.25 -15.01 7.85
C LEU A 399 0.29 -14.98 7.91
N VAL A 400 0.93 -14.05 7.17
CA VAL A 400 2.37 -14.11 6.91
C VAL A 400 3.18 -12.95 7.48
N GLN A 401 2.55 -11.89 7.98
CA GLN A 401 3.19 -10.74 8.63
C GLN A 401 2.69 -10.55 10.08
N ARG A 402 2.29 -11.64 10.72
CA ARG A 402 1.61 -11.64 12.01
C ARG A 402 2.38 -10.93 13.12
N ASP A 403 3.70 -10.90 13.03
CA ASP A 403 4.60 -10.20 13.92
C ASP A 403 4.55 -8.67 13.80
N ARG A 404 4.14 -8.14 12.64
CA ARG A 404 4.01 -6.69 12.36
C ARG A 404 2.59 -6.15 12.55
N VAL A 405 1.57 -7.00 12.41
CA VAL A 405 0.15 -6.59 12.48
C VAL A 405 -0.17 -5.81 13.77
N PRO A 406 0.33 -6.18 14.98
CA PRO A 406 0.04 -5.40 16.19
C PRO A 406 0.46 -3.94 16.08
N GLU A 407 1.67 -3.65 15.57
CA GLU A 407 2.17 -2.28 15.43
C GLU A 407 1.48 -1.53 14.29
N MET A 408 1.07 -2.21 13.22
CA MET A 408 0.24 -1.61 12.17
C MET A 408 -1.11 -1.16 12.73
N VAL A 409 -1.78 -2.00 13.52
CA VAL A 409 -3.06 -1.67 14.18
C VAL A 409 -2.87 -0.59 15.25
N ASN A 410 -1.84 -0.68 16.08
CA ASN A 410 -1.51 0.34 17.08
C ASN A 410 -1.20 1.71 16.43
N SER A 411 -0.67 1.72 15.20
CA SER A 411 -0.48 2.96 14.43
C SER A 411 -1.81 3.61 14.08
N LEU A 412 -2.81 2.82 13.66
CA LEU A 412 -4.17 3.33 13.41
C LEU A 412 -4.81 3.89 14.68
N ILE A 413 -4.60 3.24 15.83
CA ILE A 413 -5.10 3.72 17.14
C ILE A 413 -4.45 5.06 17.49
N ARG A 414 -3.11 5.17 17.40
CA ARG A 414 -2.38 6.44 17.62
C ARG A 414 -2.87 7.54 16.68
N MET A 415 -3.15 7.22 15.41
CA MET A 415 -3.72 8.17 14.47
C MET A 415 -5.08 8.69 14.93
N ALA A 416 -5.97 7.81 15.38
CA ALA A 416 -7.29 8.20 15.88
C ALA A 416 -7.22 9.06 17.15
N GLU A 417 -6.27 8.79 18.06
CA GLU A 417 -6.03 9.59 19.27
C GLU A 417 -5.52 11.01 18.96
N GLN A 418 -4.73 11.15 17.91
CA GLN A 418 -4.01 12.38 17.57
C GLN A 418 -4.72 13.22 16.51
N SER A 419 -5.51 12.60 15.67
CA SER A 419 -6.15 13.30 14.55
C SER A 419 -7.28 14.21 14.98
N PRO A 420 -7.27 15.50 14.61
CA PRO A 420 -8.43 16.37 14.80
C PRO A 420 -9.65 15.93 13.96
N GLN A 421 -9.45 15.10 12.95
CA GLN A 421 -10.50 14.55 12.08
C GLN A 421 -11.06 13.21 12.58
N GLY A 422 -10.50 12.66 13.68
CA GLY A 422 -10.89 11.39 14.28
C GLY A 422 -10.22 10.18 13.63
N VAL A 423 -10.97 9.07 13.49
CA VAL A 423 -10.40 7.79 13.00
C VAL A 423 -9.90 7.91 11.54
N PRO A 424 -8.78 7.24 11.21
CA PRO A 424 -8.17 7.34 9.89
C PRO A 424 -9.04 6.70 8.80
N VAL A 425 -9.04 7.35 7.63
CA VAL A 425 -9.69 6.91 6.38
C VAL A 425 -8.65 6.65 5.31
N TRP A 426 -7.80 7.62 5.00
CA TRP A 426 -6.66 7.48 4.10
C TRP A 426 -5.45 8.31 4.61
N PRO A 427 -4.79 7.85 5.69
CA PRO A 427 -3.70 8.61 6.30
C PRO A 427 -2.40 8.50 5.48
N LEU A 428 -1.79 9.65 5.19
CA LEU A 428 -0.54 9.78 4.44
C LEU A 428 0.44 10.68 5.17
N GLN A 429 1.54 10.11 5.69
CA GLN A 429 2.66 10.80 6.33
C GLN A 429 2.24 11.87 7.37
N GLY A 430 1.39 11.48 8.33
CA GLY A 430 0.95 12.32 9.44
C GLY A 430 -0.21 13.27 9.10
N VAL A 431 -0.84 13.10 7.94
CA VAL A 431 -2.01 13.88 7.50
C VAL A 431 -3.13 12.94 7.06
N GLU A 432 -4.38 13.28 7.38
CA GLU A 432 -5.55 12.61 6.83
C GLU A 432 -5.93 13.27 5.50
N THR A 433 -5.88 12.51 4.40
CA THR A 433 -6.27 13.03 3.09
C THR A 433 -7.78 13.13 2.95
N GLY A 434 -8.52 12.34 3.71
CA GLY A 434 -9.98 12.25 3.62
C GLY A 434 -10.46 11.66 2.29
N CYS A 435 -9.58 11.03 1.51
CA CYS A 435 -9.92 10.37 0.28
C CYS A 435 -10.72 9.09 0.57
N MET A 436 -11.60 8.71 -0.31
CA MET A 436 -12.51 7.58 -0.21
C MET A 436 -13.59 7.72 0.87
N ILE A 437 -14.49 6.78 0.88
CA ILE A 437 -15.67 6.72 1.75
C ILE A 437 -15.48 5.69 2.88
N GLY A 438 -16.45 5.60 3.78
CA GLY A 438 -16.39 4.67 4.91
C GLY A 438 -15.41 5.11 6.01
N TYR A 439 -15.08 4.18 6.91
CA TYR A 439 -14.04 4.28 7.94
C TYR A 439 -13.44 2.89 8.23
N HIS A 440 -12.97 2.22 7.15
CA HIS A 440 -12.60 0.81 7.10
C HIS A 440 -11.41 0.40 7.95
N SER A 441 -10.71 1.35 8.58
CA SER A 441 -9.82 1.05 9.71
C SER A 441 -10.54 0.25 10.80
N ALA A 442 -11.86 0.40 10.95
CA ALA A 442 -12.67 -0.44 11.83
C ALA A 442 -12.61 -1.92 11.42
N ALA A 443 -12.69 -2.22 10.13
CA ALA A 443 -12.62 -3.58 9.60
C ALA A 443 -11.25 -4.23 9.87
N VAL A 444 -10.16 -3.48 9.64
CA VAL A 444 -8.78 -3.94 9.92
C VAL A 444 -8.59 -4.30 11.39
N ILE A 445 -9.07 -3.46 12.30
CA ILE A 445 -8.95 -3.69 13.75
C ILE A 445 -9.84 -4.86 14.20
N ALA A 446 -11.08 -4.92 13.70
CA ALA A 446 -12.01 -6.01 14.01
C ALA A 446 -11.50 -7.36 13.51
N GLU A 447 -10.93 -7.40 12.30
CA GLU A 447 -10.27 -8.58 11.74
C GLU A 447 -9.11 -9.05 12.63
N ALA A 448 -8.22 -8.13 13.02
CA ALA A 448 -7.09 -8.45 13.88
C ALA A 448 -7.55 -9.09 15.21
N HIS A 449 -8.63 -8.55 15.82
CA HIS A 449 -9.26 -9.16 17.01
C HIS A 449 -9.81 -10.56 16.72
N ALA A 450 -10.63 -10.71 15.67
CA ALA A 450 -11.27 -11.97 15.30
C ALA A 450 -10.25 -13.08 14.99
N LYS A 451 -9.08 -12.71 14.49
CA LYS A 451 -7.96 -13.61 14.20
C LYS A 451 -6.97 -13.77 15.35
N GLY A 452 -7.27 -13.25 16.53
CA GLY A 452 -6.52 -13.46 17.76
C GLY A 452 -5.12 -12.82 17.73
N ILE A 453 -4.98 -11.65 17.10
CA ILE A 453 -3.78 -10.82 17.19
C ILE A 453 -3.73 -10.22 18.60
N SER A 454 -2.62 -10.43 19.30
CA SER A 454 -2.36 -9.89 20.63
C SER A 454 -1.52 -8.60 20.57
N GLY A 455 -1.43 -7.86 21.67
CA GLY A 455 -0.63 -6.64 21.76
C GLY A 455 -1.39 -5.37 21.29
N VAL A 456 -2.72 -5.45 21.17
CA VAL A 456 -3.61 -4.35 20.83
C VAL A 456 -4.66 -4.16 21.92
N ASP A 457 -4.94 -2.93 22.31
CA ASP A 457 -6.05 -2.60 23.22
C ASP A 457 -7.35 -2.39 22.41
N TYR A 458 -8.06 -3.49 22.17
CA TYR A 458 -9.30 -3.48 21.39
C TYR A 458 -10.46 -2.75 22.10
N ALA A 459 -10.45 -2.68 23.43
CA ALA A 459 -11.46 -1.94 24.16
C ALA A 459 -11.27 -0.44 23.97
N HIS A 460 -10.04 0.04 24.05
CA HIS A 460 -9.70 1.43 23.76
C HIS A 460 -9.95 1.78 22.28
N ALA A 461 -9.57 0.91 21.35
CA ALA A 461 -9.89 1.08 19.93
C ALA A 461 -11.41 1.24 19.72
N TYR A 462 -12.22 0.38 20.34
CA TYR A 462 -13.66 0.49 20.25
C TYR A 462 -14.18 1.87 20.71
N GLU A 463 -13.69 2.42 21.81
CA GLU A 463 -14.11 3.73 22.31
C GLU A 463 -13.80 4.86 21.32
N LEU A 464 -12.65 4.83 20.65
CA LEU A 464 -12.28 5.81 19.64
C LEU A 464 -13.18 5.70 18.38
N TRP A 465 -13.34 4.49 17.84
CA TRP A 465 -14.16 4.26 16.63
C TRP A 465 -15.65 4.43 16.88
N ARG A 466 -16.10 4.19 18.12
CA ARG A 466 -17.46 4.50 18.54
C ARG A 466 -17.82 5.96 18.31
N GLN A 467 -16.89 6.88 18.57
CA GLN A 467 -17.12 8.30 18.33
C GLN A 467 -17.46 8.58 16.86
N ARG A 468 -16.79 7.91 15.91
CA ARG A 468 -17.11 8.00 14.49
C ARG A 468 -18.47 7.37 14.16
N ALA A 469 -18.74 6.17 14.63
CA ALA A 469 -19.98 5.42 14.34
C ALA A 469 -21.25 6.16 14.81
N PHE A 470 -21.12 7.10 15.76
CA PHE A 470 -22.23 7.87 16.36
C PHE A 470 -22.10 9.39 16.18
N VAL A 471 -21.18 9.86 15.34
CA VAL A 471 -20.98 11.30 15.09
C VAL A 471 -22.20 11.94 14.45
N ASP A 472 -22.44 13.23 14.75
CA ASP A 472 -23.59 13.99 14.26
C ASP A 472 -23.30 14.84 13.01
N ASP A 473 -22.05 14.87 12.55
CA ASP A 473 -21.64 15.58 11.35
C ASP A 473 -20.49 14.85 10.64
N TYR A 474 -20.82 13.97 9.71
CA TYR A 474 -19.85 13.30 8.85
C TYR A 474 -20.53 12.64 7.64
N ARG A 475 -20.31 13.15 6.45
CA ARG A 475 -20.55 12.55 5.12
C ARG A 475 -21.82 11.68 5.03
N GLY A 476 -22.97 12.19 5.45
CA GLY A 476 -24.25 11.49 5.41
C GLY A 476 -24.44 10.40 6.48
N LEU A 477 -23.46 10.13 7.36
CA LEU A 477 -23.56 9.13 8.41
C LEU A 477 -24.71 9.37 9.41
N PRO A 478 -25.03 10.62 9.83
CA PRO A 478 -26.22 10.88 10.64
C PRO A 478 -27.51 10.43 9.96
N ALA A 479 -27.70 10.72 8.68
CA ALA A 479 -28.87 10.32 7.93
C ALA A 479 -28.94 8.78 7.78
N TYR A 480 -27.82 8.13 7.50
CA TYR A 480 -27.72 6.67 7.50
C TYR A 480 -28.13 6.06 8.84
N ARG A 481 -27.68 6.65 9.96
CA ARG A 481 -28.05 6.20 11.31
C ARG A 481 -29.53 6.37 11.58
N ASP A 482 -30.11 7.52 11.21
CA ASP A 482 -31.47 7.93 11.62
C ASP A 482 -32.54 7.41 10.66
N SER A 483 -32.25 7.36 9.34
CA SER A 483 -33.19 6.93 8.29
C SER A 483 -32.90 5.53 7.72
N GLY A 484 -31.74 4.95 8.07
CA GLY A 484 -31.30 3.66 7.57
C GLY A 484 -30.66 3.70 6.17
N PHE A 485 -30.41 4.88 5.60
CA PHE A 485 -29.69 5.07 4.34
C PHE A 485 -29.19 6.52 4.21
N VAL A 486 -28.24 6.74 3.34
CA VAL A 486 -27.78 8.09 2.96
C VAL A 486 -28.65 8.60 1.81
N PRO A 487 -29.34 9.74 1.93
CA PRO A 487 -30.17 10.28 0.85
C PRO A 487 -29.32 10.88 -0.29
N CYS A 488 -29.56 10.45 -1.51
CA CYS A 488 -28.77 10.87 -2.69
C CYS A 488 -29.07 12.29 -3.18
N ASP A 489 -30.09 12.97 -2.64
CA ASP A 489 -30.37 14.40 -2.84
C ASP A 489 -29.76 15.28 -1.75
N LYS A 490 -28.99 14.72 -0.83
CA LYS A 490 -28.33 15.42 0.27
C LYS A 490 -26.82 15.19 0.32
N GLU A 491 -26.39 14.05 -0.13
CA GLU A 491 -25.00 13.60 -0.06
C GLU A 491 -24.63 12.88 -1.36
N PRO A 492 -23.49 13.19 -2.00
CA PRO A 492 -22.98 12.43 -3.12
C PRO A 492 -22.55 11.02 -2.66
N GLU A 493 -22.42 10.09 -3.62
CA GLU A 493 -21.97 8.71 -3.39
C GLU A 493 -22.86 7.94 -2.38
N ALA A 494 -24.12 8.33 -2.30
CA ALA A 494 -25.02 7.96 -1.22
C ALA A 494 -25.29 6.46 -1.13
N VAL A 495 -25.34 5.76 -2.27
CA VAL A 495 -25.54 4.31 -2.30
C VAL A 495 -24.28 3.62 -1.78
N SER A 496 -23.09 3.94 -2.33
CA SER A 496 -21.83 3.38 -1.86
C SER A 496 -21.60 3.66 -0.38
N LYS A 497 -21.81 4.90 0.08
CA LYS A 497 -21.73 5.25 1.51
C LYS A 497 -22.68 4.41 2.37
N THR A 498 -23.90 4.15 1.93
CA THR A 498 -24.85 3.31 2.67
C THR A 498 -24.34 1.86 2.79
N LEU A 499 -23.77 1.31 1.73
CA LEU A 499 -23.24 -0.05 1.72
C LEU A 499 -21.99 -0.18 2.58
N GLU A 500 -21.05 0.75 2.45
CA GLU A 500 -19.79 0.74 3.20
C GLU A 500 -20.00 1.01 4.69
N TYR A 501 -20.87 1.95 5.07
CA TYR A 501 -21.25 2.13 6.47
C TYR A 501 -21.93 0.90 7.06
N ALA A 502 -22.68 0.12 6.27
CA ALA A 502 -23.24 -1.13 6.74
C ALA A 502 -22.15 -2.17 7.04
N TYR A 503 -21.08 -2.21 6.28
CA TYR A 503 -19.94 -3.07 6.58
C TYR A 503 -19.12 -2.56 7.77
N ASP A 504 -18.88 -1.24 7.86
CA ASP A 504 -18.21 -0.64 9.01
C ASP A 504 -18.99 -0.91 10.32
N ASP A 505 -20.32 -0.82 10.31
CA ASP A 505 -21.15 -1.17 11.46
C ASP A 505 -21.07 -2.67 11.83
N TRP A 506 -20.88 -3.54 10.84
CA TRP A 506 -20.60 -4.96 11.08
C TRP A 506 -19.27 -5.14 11.82
N ALA A 507 -18.20 -4.49 11.36
CA ALA A 507 -16.90 -4.49 12.02
C ALA A 507 -16.99 -3.90 13.43
N MET A 508 -17.69 -2.79 13.59
CA MET A 508 -17.91 -2.13 14.88
C MET A 508 -18.74 -3.00 15.85
N ALA A 509 -19.67 -3.80 15.33
CA ALA A 509 -20.43 -4.74 16.18
C ALA A 509 -19.51 -5.81 16.79
N HIS A 510 -18.48 -6.27 16.05
CA HIS A 510 -17.48 -7.19 16.58
C HIS A 510 -16.60 -6.53 17.64
N LEU A 511 -16.15 -5.31 17.41
CA LEU A 511 -15.36 -4.55 18.41
C LEU A 511 -16.17 -4.22 19.65
N ALA A 512 -17.45 -3.86 19.50
CA ALA A 512 -18.37 -3.66 20.64
C ALA A 512 -18.51 -4.92 21.48
N GLY A 513 -18.61 -6.09 20.84
CA GLY A 513 -18.64 -7.38 21.52
C GLY A 513 -17.32 -7.66 22.27
N ALA A 514 -16.18 -7.40 21.67
CA ALA A 514 -14.86 -7.51 22.29
C ALA A 514 -14.68 -6.59 23.51
N ALA A 515 -15.26 -5.37 23.44
CA ALA A 515 -15.26 -4.40 24.53
C ALA A 515 -16.39 -4.65 25.58
N GLY A 516 -17.17 -5.71 25.46
CA GLY A 516 -18.27 -6.01 26.39
C GLY A 516 -19.50 -5.08 26.28
N GLN A 517 -19.61 -4.32 25.19
CA GLN A 517 -20.68 -3.32 24.97
C GLN A 517 -21.89 -3.95 24.24
N GLY A 518 -22.58 -4.88 24.90
CA GLY A 518 -23.66 -5.68 24.29
C GLY A 518 -24.83 -4.86 23.73
N GLY A 519 -25.12 -3.68 24.29
CA GLY A 519 -26.13 -2.76 23.77
C GLY A 519 -25.74 -2.22 22.37
N ASP A 520 -24.55 -1.68 22.25
CA ASP A 520 -24.03 -1.14 21.00
C ASP A 520 -23.79 -2.26 19.98
N GLN A 521 -23.31 -3.42 20.41
CA GLN A 521 -23.17 -4.61 19.57
C GLN A 521 -24.49 -4.95 18.86
N LYS A 522 -25.58 -5.02 19.62
CA LYS A 522 -26.92 -5.32 19.07
C LYS A 522 -27.41 -4.25 18.10
N LEU A 523 -27.18 -2.97 18.43
CA LEU A 523 -27.58 -1.84 17.61
C LEU A 523 -26.80 -1.81 16.29
N LEU A 524 -25.47 -1.88 16.35
CA LEU A 524 -24.58 -1.85 15.19
C LEU A 524 -24.82 -3.07 14.28
N ARG A 525 -25.04 -4.26 14.87
CA ARG A 525 -25.41 -5.46 14.12
C ARG A 525 -26.77 -5.31 13.40
N ALA A 526 -27.73 -4.56 13.96
CA ALA A 526 -28.98 -4.23 13.28
C ALA A 526 -28.74 -3.22 12.13
N ARG A 527 -27.96 -2.18 12.39
CA ARG A 527 -27.61 -1.15 11.39
C ARG A 527 -26.81 -1.73 10.23
N SER A 528 -25.96 -2.73 10.43
CA SER A 528 -25.21 -3.39 9.37
C SER A 528 -26.10 -4.04 8.29
N ARG A 529 -27.42 -4.09 8.51
CA ARG A 529 -28.41 -4.54 7.53
C ARG A 529 -29.09 -3.41 6.77
N ASN A 530 -28.68 -2.17 6.96
CA ASN A 530 -29.22 -1.00 6.28
C ASN A 530 -29.02 -1.01 4.76
N TYR A 531 -28.06 -1.80 4.24
CA TYR A 531 -27.90 -2.06 2.80
C TYR A 531 -29.23 -2.43 2.11
N LYS A 532 -30.18 -3.05 2.83
CA LYS A 532 -31.49 -3.44 2.30
C LYS A 532 -32.34 -2.25 1.86
N ASN A 533 -32.10 -1.07 2.45
CA ASN A 533 -32.90 0.13 2.23
C ASN A 533 -32.62 0.82 0.91
N VAL A 534 -31.49 0.51 0.26
CA VAL A 534 -31.11 1.03 -1.06
C VAL A 534 -31.26 -0.01 -2.17
N PHE A 535 -31.81 -1.21 -1.88
CA PHE A 535 -32.12 -2.22 -2.88
C PHE A 535 -33.52 -2.03 -3.43
N ASP A 536 -33.63 -1.60 -4.68
CA ASP A 536 -34.92 -1.45 -5.39
C ASP A 536 -35.34 -2.79 -6.03
N ARG A 537 -36.29 -3.47 -5.38
CA ARG A 537 -36.80 -4.76 -5.85
C ARG A 537 -37.48 -4.70 -7.23
N SER A 538 -37.97 -3.54 -7.64
CA SER A 538 -38.67 -3.39 -8.94
C SER A 538 -37.75 -3.50 -10.13
N VAL A 539 -36.44 -3.13 -9.94
CA VAL A 539 -35.40 -3.20 -10.97
C VAL A 539 -34.34 -4.26 -10.64
N GLY A 540 -34.27 -4.73 -9.39
CA GLY A 540 -33.31 -5.72 -8.93
C GLY A 540 -31.88 -5.20 -8.82
N PHE A 541 -31.72 -3.94 -8.36
CA PHE A 541 -30.43 -3.25 -8.23
C PHE A 541 -30.38 -2.39 -6.96
N MET A 542 -29.17 -2.09 -6.52
CA MET A 542 -28.91 -0.96 -5.63
C MET A 542 -29.15 0.35 -6.38
N ARG A 543 -29.86 1.28 -5.76
CA ARG A 543 -30.30 2.53 -6.41
C ARG A 543 -30.35 3.68 -5.42
N GLY A 544 -30.07 4.88 -5.88
CA GLY A 544 -30.18 6.12 -5.10
C GLY A 544 -31.61 6.31 -4.57
N ARG A 545 -31.71 6.72 -3.30
CA ARG A 545 -32.94 7.00 -2.61
C ARG A 545 -32.95 8.41 -2.07
N LEU A 546 -34.04 9.15 -2.33
CA LEU A 546 -34.19 10.54 -1.89
C LEU A 546 -34.59 10.60 -0.42
N GLN A 547 -34.42 11.76 0.21
CA GLN A 547 -34.75 11.95 1.63
C GLN A 547 -36.21 11.66 1.95
N ASP A 548 -37.15 11.86 1.04
CA ASP A 548 -38.56 11.51 1.21
C ASP A 548 -38.87 10.01 1.08
N GLY A 549 -37.84 9.19 0.82
CA GLY A 549 -37.94 7.75 0.67
C GLY A 549 -38.27 7.28 -0.76
N SER A 550 -38.48 8.16 -1.72
CA SER A 550 -38.68 7.79 -3.14
C SER A 550 -37.36 7.40 -3.80
N TRP A 551 -37.44 6.64 -4.89
CA TRP A 551 -36.27 6.27 -5.69
C TRP A 551 -35.84 7.41 -6.62
N SER A 552 -34.52 7.62 -6.74
CA SER A 552 -33.96 8.58 -7.69
C SER A 552 -34.29 8.17 -9.15
N GLY A 553 -34.32 9.14 -10.09
CA GLY A 553 -34.56 8.86 -11.50
C GLY A 553 -34.04 9.98 -12.41
N PRO A 554 -33.83 9.69 -13.70
CA PRO A 554 -33.96 8.40 -14.36
C PRO A 554 -32.92 7.36 -13.90
N PHE A 555 -33.23 6.06 -14.03
CA PHE A 555 -32.35 4.98 -13.58
C PHE A 555 -31.71 4.27 -14.79
N ASP A 556 -30.39 4.28 -14.83
CA ASP A 556 -29.56 3.46 -15.73
C ASP A 556 -28.57 2.66 -14.85
N PRO A 557 -28.58 1.31 -14.88
CA PRO A 557 -27.69 0.52 -14.05
C PRO A 557 -26.20 0.62 -14.43
N ARG A 558 -25.86 1.22 -15.56
CA ARG A 558 -24.48 1.52 -15.97
C ARG A 558 -24.05 2.96 -15.65
N GLY A 559 -25.00 3.83 -15.29
CA GLY A 559 -24.73 5.20 -14.90
C GLY A 559 -24.21 5.28 -13.46
N MET A 560 -23.29 6.19 -13.21
CA MET A 560 -22.74 6.40 -11.86
C MET A 560 -23.69 7.17 -10.93
N GLY A 561 -24.69 7.85 -11.46
CA GLY A 561 -25.61 8.65 -10.66
C GLY A 561 -26.88 9.03 -11.38
N HIS A 562 -27.82 9.62 -10.64
CA HIS A 562 -29.13 10.05 -11.16
C HIS A 562 -29.08 11.40 -11.90
N SER A 563 -27.97 12.13 -11.82
CA SER A 563 -27.74 13.36 -12.56
C SER A 563 -26.23 13.59 -12.75
N LYS A 564 -25.89 14.50 -13.67
CA LYS A 564 -24.48 14.92 -13.88
C LYS A 564 -23.84 15.61 -12.65
N GLN A 565 -24.67 16.10 -11.75
CA GLN A 565 -24.22 16.79 -10.53
C GLN A 565 -24.02 15.83 -9.35
N TRP A 566 -24.72 14.69 -9.33
CA TRP A 566 -24.77 13.77 -8.21
C TRP A 566 -24.40 12.36 -8.64
N ALA A 567 -23.21 11.92 -8.29
CA ALA A 567 -22.84 10.51 -8.34
C ALA A 567 -23.55 9.79 -7.17
N ASP A 568 -24.23 8.67 -7.47
CA ASP A 568 -24.82 7.81 -6.43
C ASP A 568 -23.83 6.76 -5.93
N PHE A 569 -22.80 6.48 -6.74
CA PHE A 569 -21.80 5.44 -6.53
C PHE A 569 -20.39 6.03 -6.55
N THR A 570 -19.50 5.49 -5.73
CA THR A 570 -18.08 5.82 -5.71
C THR A 570 -17.37 4.95 -6.74
N GLU A 571 -16.75 5.55 -7.75
CA GLU A 571 -15.96 4.87 -8.78
C GLU A 571 -16.61 3.60 -9.35
N SER A 572 -17.94 3.56 -9.41
CA SER A 572 -18.68 2.36 -9.78
C SER A 572 -20.05 2.70 -10.34
N ASN A 573 -20.80 1.69 -10.70
CA ASN A 573 -22.17 1.80 -11.12
C ASN A 573 -23.09 0.85 -10.34
N SER A 574 -24.36 0.83 -10.69
CA SER A 574 -25.33 -0.01 -9.98
C SER A 574 -25.10 -1.51 -10.16
N TRP A 575 -24.44 -1.96 -11.26
CA TRP A 575 -24.08 -3.37 -11.43
C TRP A 575 -23.07 -3.83 -10.38
N GLU A 576 -21.98 -3.10 -10.22
CA GLU A 576 -20.93 -3.35 -9.23
C GLU A 576 -21.48 -3.22 -7.82
N ALA A 577 -22.07 -2.06 -7.48
CA ALA A 577 -22.61 -1.78 -6.16
C ALA A 577 -23.68 -2.79 -5.69
N THR A 578 -24.38 -3.45 -6.63
CA THR A 578 -25.39 -4.47 -6.31
C THR A 578 -24.81 -5.71 -5.63
N PHE A 579 -23.50 -5.91 -5.61
CA PHE A 579 -22.87 -7.06 -4.98
C PHE A 579 -21.96 -6.71 -3.79
N LEU A 580 -21.92 -5.45 -3.36
CA LEU A 580 -21.12 -4.96 -2.24
C LEU A 580 -21.75 -5.26 -0.87
N ASN A 581 -22.00 -6.53 -0.59
CA ASN A 581 -22.46 -6.99 0.71
C ASN A 581 -21.80 -8.32 1.06
N GLN A 582 -20.58 -8.25 1.58
CA GLN A 582 -19.76 -9.42 1.89
C GLN A 582 -20.07 -10.06 3.24
N HIS A 583 -20.70 -9.34 4.18
CA HIS A 583 -20.91 -9.84 5.55
C HIS A 583 -22.23 -10.61 5.74
N ASP A 584 -23.29 -10.28 4.98
CA ASP A 584 -24.64 -10.87 5.15
C ASP A 584 -25.16 -11.50 3.85
N VAL A 585 -24.28 -12.22 3.11
CA VAL A 585 -24.54 -12.78 1.77
C VAL A 585 -25.80 -13.67 1.76
N LYS A 586 -26.00 -14.47 2.82
CA LYS A 586 -27.15 -15.39 2.88
C LYS A 586 -28.48 -14.68 2.91
N GLU A 587 -28.63 -13.64 3.74
CA GLU A 587 -29.84 -12.84 3.81
C GLU A 587 -29.99 -11.99 2.54
N TYR A 588 -28.87 -11.53 2.01
CA TYR A 588 -28.82 -10.73 0.78
C TYR A 588 -29.43 -11.46 -0.42
N MET A 589 -29.14 -12.76 -0.60
CA MET A 589 -29.71 -13.57 -1.67
C MET A 589 -31.26 -13.56 -1.66
N THR A 590 -31.88 -13.37 -0.50
CA THR A 590 -33.34 -13.30 -0.40
C THR A 590 -33.93 -12.06 -1.08
N LEU A 591 -33.15 -10.99 -1.25
CA LEU A 591 -33.60 -9.76 -1.93
C LEU A 591 -33.84 -10.01 -3.42
N PHE A 592 -33.09 -10.95 -4.02
CA PHE A 592 -33.20 -11.33 -5.42
C PHE A 592 -34.31 -12.37 -5.67
N GLY A 593 -34.88 -12.95 -4.63
CA GLY A 593 -35.86 -14.03 -4.76
C GLY A 593 -35.29 -15.42 -4.48
N GLY A 594 -34.06 -15.50 -4.01
CA GLY A 594 -33.37 -16.73 -3.61
C GLY A 594 -32.08 -17.00 -4.35
N GLU A 595 -31.47 -18.15 -4.06
CA GLU A 595 -30.14 -18.54 -4.52
C GLU A 595 -30.04 -18.61 -6.07
N GLU A 596 -31.02 -19.18 -6.75
CA GLU A 596 -31.00 -19.32 -8.22
C GLU A 596 -31.04 -17.98 -8.93
N GLU A 597 -31.89 -17.05 -8.45
CA GLU A 597 -32.02 -15.70 -8.99
C GLU A 597 -30.74 -14.89 -8.76
N PHE A 598 -30.16 -15.03 -7.58
CA PHE A 598 -28.88 -14.41 -7.23
C PHE A 598 -27.77 -14.89 -8.16
N VAL A 599 -27.65 -16.20 -8.38
CA VAL A 599 -26.66 -16.78 -9.32
C VAL A 599 -26.90 -16.28 -10.75
N ARG A 600 -28.18 -16.18 -11.19
CA ARG A 600 -28.47 -15.61 -12.53
C ARG A 600 -28.05 -14.15 -12.63
N LYS A 601 -28.25 -13.36 -11.58
CA LYS A 601 -27.83 -11.95 -11.55
C LYS A 601 -26.31 -11.81 -11.59
N LEU A 602 -25.56 -12.65 -10.83
CA LEU A 602 -24.10 -12.74 -10.91
C LEU A 602 -23.61 -13.14 -12.31
N ASP A 603 -24.24 -14.17 -12.92
CA ASP A 603 -23.91 -14.55 -14.30
C ASP A 603 -24.13 -13.40 -15.27
N HIS A 604 -25.20 -12.59 -15.08
CA HIS A 604 -25.48 -11.43 -15.89
C HIS A 604 -24.42 -10.33 -15.72
N LEU A 605 -23.94 -10.05 -14.50
CA LEU A 605 -22.86 -9.10 -14.25
C LEU A 605 -21.65 -9.40 -15.16
N PHE A 606 -21.14 -10.64 -15.10
CA PHE A 606 -19.95 -11.07 -15.85
C PHE A 606 -20.17 -11.24 -17.37
N ASN A 607 -21.43 -11.27 -17.84
CA ASN A 607 -21.76 -11.49 -19.25
C ASN A 607 -22.37 -10.26 -19.94
N GLN A 608 -22.41 -9.11 -19.26
CA GLN A 608 -22.80 -7.84 -19.88
C GLN A 608 -21.74 -7.37 -20.89
N SER A 609 -22.04 -6.34 -21.69
CA SER A 609 -21.01 -5.56 -22.38
C SER A 609 -20.13 -4.87 -21.35
N SER A 610 -18.82 -4.84 -21.60
CA SER A 610 -17.83 -4.09 -20.82
C SER A 610 -17.78 -2.59 -21.19
N ASP A 611 -18.68 -2.11 -22.05
CA ASP A 611 -18.74 -0.70 -22.42
C ASP A 611 -19.14 0.15 -21.21
N LEU A 612 -18.39 1.20 -20.96
CA LEU A 612 -18.65 2.20 -19.95
C LEU A 612 -19.19 3.50 -20.56
N PRO A 613 -19.94 4.31 -19.79
CA PRO A 613 -20.29 5.67 -20.22
C PRO A 613 -19.02 6.49 -20.54
N PRO A 614 -19.09 7.47 -21.48
CA PRO A 614 -17.93 8.29 -21.85
C PRO A 614 -17.36 9.15 -20.70
N ASP A 615 -18.13 9.35 -19.65
CA ASP A 615 -17.78 10.11 -18.44
C ASP A 615 -17.44 9.21 -17.26
N ALA A 616 -17.22 7.90 -17.46
CA ALA A 616 -16.73 7.00 -16.44
C ALA A 616 -15.30 7.41 -16.00
N PRO A 617 -14.99 7.40 -14.70
CA PRO A 617 -13.66 7.69 -14.23
C PRO A 617 -12.66 6.59 -14.65
N PRO A 618 -11.37 6.92 -14.78
CA PRO A 618 -10.34 5.98 -15.23
C PRO A 618 -10.10 4.84 -14.23
N ASP A 619 -10.51 5.00 -12.96
CA ASP A 619 -10.44 3.97 -11.92
C ASP A 619 -11.29 2.74 -12.26
N ILE A 620 -12.38 2.89 -13.01
CA ILE A 620 -13.18 1.77 -13.49
C ILE A 620 -12.46 1.11 -14.67
N SER A 621 -11.66 0.09 -14.38
CA SER A 621 -10.80 -0.58 -15.36
C SER A 621 -10.79 -2.11 -15.16
N GLY A 622 -10.17 -2.87 -16.07
CA GLY A 622 -10.13 -4.33 -15.96
C GLY A 622 -11.49 -5.00 -16.03
N MET A 623 -12.36 -4.51 -16.94
CA MET A 623 -13.76 -4.92 -17.02
C MET A 623 -13.95 -6.34 -17.57
N VAL A 624 -14.75 -7.15 -16.87
CA VAL A 624 -15.28 -8.44 -17.34
C VAL A 624 -16.79 -8.40 -17.23
N GLY A 625 -17.47 -8.06 -18.33
CA GLY A 625 -18.84 -7.60 -18.28
C GLY A 625 -18.93 -6.27 -17.54
N GLN A 626 -19.71 -6.20 -16.48
CA GLN A 626 -19.80 -5.03 -15.59
C GLN A 626 -19.14 -5.29 -14.23
N TYR A 627 -18.31 -6.31 -14.11
CA TYR A 627 -17.38 -6.54 -13.00
C TYR A 627 -16.07 -5.80 -13.31
N SER A 628 -15.54 -5.06 -12.38
CA SER A 628 -14.29 -4.31 -12.49
C SER A 628 -13.19 -4.96 -11.65
N GLN A 629 -12.20 -5.63 -12.28
CA GLN A 629 -11.05 -6.16 -11.54
C GLN A 629 -10.12 -5.06 -11.07
N GLY A 630 -10.07 -3.95 -11.78
CA GLY A 630 -9.23 -2.80 -11.46
C GLY A 630 -9.82 -1.89 -10.37
N ASN A 631 -10.98 -2.25 -9.78
CA ASN A 631 -11.55 -1.51 -8.66
C ASN A 631 -11.91 -2.47 -7.51
N GLU A 632 -11.34 -2.25 -6.35
CA GLU A 632 -11.24 -3.17 -5.23
C GLU A 632 -12.58 -3.59 -4.61
N PRO A 633 -13.63 -2.77 -4.57
CA PRO A 633 -14.94 -3.21 -4.07
C PRO A 633 -15.46 -4.51 -4.71
N ASP A 634 -15.10 -4.77 -5.97
CA ASP A 634 -15.52 -5.97 -6.70
C ASP A 634 -14.72 -7.23 -6.36
N HIS A 635 -13.57 -7.13 -5.70
CA HIS A 635 -12.62 -8.23 -5.48
C HIS A 635 -13.22 -9.47 -4.82
N HIS A 636 -14.27 -9.36 -4.01
CA HIS A 636 -14.95 -10.49 -3.38
C HIS A 636 -16.08 -11.10 -4.24
N VAL A 637 -16.54 -10.39 -5.29
CA VAL A 637 -17.79 -10.73 -6.00
C VAL A 637 -17.72 -12.09 -6.68
N ALA A 638 -16.57 -12.45 -7.29
CA ALA A 638 -16.38 -13.76 -7.92
C ALA A 638 -16.49 -14.94 -6.92
N TYR A 639 -16.34 -14.69 -5.63
CA TYR A 639 -16.44 -15.69 -4.57
C TYR A 639 -17.86 -15.91 -4.06
N LEU A 640 -18.80 -15.00 -4.37
CA LEU A 640 -20.19 -15.08 -3.88
C LEU A 640 -20.95 -16.32 -4.37
N TYR A 641 -20.57 -16.90 -5.50
CA TYR A 641 -21.13 -18.16 -5.99
C TYR A 641 -21.00 -19.31 -4.98
N ALA A 642 -19.94 -19.32 -4.17
CA ALA A 642 -19.74 -20.36 -3.15
C ALA A 642 -20.82 -20.33 -2.07
N TYR A 643 -21.29 -19.14 -1.69
CA TYR A 643 -22.38 -18.96 -0.71
C TYR A 643 -23.72 -19.48 -1.27
N ALA A 644 -23.93 -19.36 -2.57
CA ALA A 644 -25.12 -19.89 -3.26
C ALA A 644 -25.04 -21.40 -3.59
N GLY A 645 -23.97 -22.10 -3.11
CA GLY A 645 -23.82 -23.53 -3.29
C GLY A 645 -23.34 -23.97 -4.68
N VAL A 646 -22.78 -23.07 -5.46
CA VAL A 646 -22.20 -23.36 -6.78
C VAL A 646 -20.71 -22.97 -6.87
N PRO A 647 -19.85 -23.45 -5.95
CA PRO A 647 -18.44 -23.05 -5.84
C PRO A 647 -17.62 -23.33 -7.11
N TYR A 648 -18.05 -24.25 -7.98
CA TYR A 648 -17.40 -24.49 -9.26
C TYR A 648 -17.41 -23.25 -10.17
N LYS A 649 -18.42 -22.37 -10.05
CA LYS A 649 -18.45 -21.08 -10.77
C LYS A 649 -17.41 -20.12 -10.21
N THR A 650 -17.26 -20.02 -8.89
CA THR A 650 -16.15 -19.30 -8.25
C THR A 650 -14.81 -19.76 -8.81
N GLN A 651 -14.57 -21.08 -8.83
CA GLN A 651 -13.30 -21.67 -9.28
C GLN A 651 -12.97 -21.29 -10.72
N SER A 652 -13.93 -21.41 -11.61
CA SER A 652 -13.77 -21.01 -13.02
C SER A 652 -13.52 -19.52 -13.18
N ARG A 653 -14.33 -18.69 -12.51
CA ARG A 653 -14.24 -17.22 -12.65
C ARG A 653 -12.93 -16.66 -12.08
N VAL A 654 -12.56 -17.08 -10.87
CA VAL A 654 -11.33 -16.64 -10.23
C VAL A 654 -10.08 -17.08 -11.03
N ARG A 655 -10.09 -18.29 -11.60
CA ARG A 655 -9.01 -18.74 -12.49
C ARG A 655 -8.89 -17.84 -13.71
N SER A 656 -10.00 -17.53 -14.39
CA SER A 656 -10.04 -16.61 -15.54
C SER A 656 -9.49 -15.23 -15.18
N LEU A 657 -9.96 -14.63 -14.08
CA LEU A 657 -9.49 -13.33 -13.62
C LEU A 657 -7.98 -13.30 -13.37
N MET A 658 -7.43 -14.32 -12.69
CA MET A 658 -5.99 -14.40 -12.44
C MET A 658 -5.15 -14.52 -13.72
N THR A 659 -5.66 -15.20 -14.75
CA THR A 659 -4.89 -15.50 -15.97
C THR A 659 -5.11 -14.49 -17.10
N GLU A 660 -6.19 -13.71 -17.05
CA GLU A 660 -6.56 -12.74 -18.09
C GLU A 660 -6.28 -11.30 -17.65
N MET A 661 -6.36 -10.99 -16.32
CA MET A 661 -6.23 -9.64 -15.79
C MET A 661 -4.85 -9.35 -15.20
N TYR A 662 -3.95 -10.34 -15.15
CA TYR A 662 -2.59 -10.20 -14.64
C TYR A 662 -1.59 -10.82 -15.61
N SER A 663 -0.46 -10.16 -15.82
CA SER A 663 0.64 -10.67 -16.65
C SER A 663 1.99 -10.26 -16.06
N ASP A 664 3.10 -10.77 -16.64
CA ASP A 664 4.47 -10.41 -16.26
C ASP A 664 5.06 -9.28 -17.14
N ALA A 665 4.19 -8.40 -17.65
CA ALA A 665 4.55 -7.24 -18.46
C ALA A 665 4.42 -5.92 -17.66
N PRO A 666 4.99 -4.80 -18.13
CA PRO A 666 4.87 -3.50 -17.47
C PRO A 666 3.41 -3.03 -17.28
N ASP A 667 2.52 -3.36 -18.21
CA ASP A 667 1.07 -3.11 -18.16
C ASP A 667 0.28 -4.29 -17.56
N GLY A 668 0.95 -5.15 -16.78
CA GLY A 668 0.42 -6.41 -16.27
C GLY A 668 -0.56 -6.32 -15.10
N LEU A 669 -1.02 -5.11 -14.73
CA LEU A 669 -2.09 -4.86 -13.77
C LEU A 669 -3.28 -4.21 -14.48
N SER A 670 -4.48 -4.61 -14.10
CA SER A 670 -5.72 -4.13 -14.76
C SER A 670 -6.23 -2.79 -14.24
N GLY A 671 -5.59 -2.17 -13.27
CA GLY A 671 -5.92 -0.89 -12.66
C GLY A 671 -4.85 -0.49 -11.66
N ASN A 672 -5.17 0.49 -10.83
CA ASN A 672 -4.33 0.95 -9.73
C ASN A 672 -3.85 -0.23 -8.88
N GLU A 673 -2.60 -0.22 -8.47
CA GLU A 673 -2.06 -1.27 -7.58
C GLU A 673 -2.59 -1.14 -6.14
N ASP A 674 -2.92 0.09 -5.74
CA ASP A 674 -3.53 0.52 -4.48
C ASP A 674 -2.85 -0.05 -3.24
N CYS A 675 -1.57 0.37 -3.11
CA CYS A 675 -0.76 0.10 -1.92
C CYS A 675 -0.71 -1.38 -1.52
N GLY A 676 -0.72 -2.28 -2.50
CA GLY A 676 -0.62 -3.72 -2.29
C GLY A 676 -1.92 -4.51 -2.41
N GLN A 677 -3.07 -3.86 -2.56
CA GLN A 677 -4.35 -4.57 -2.57
C GLN A 677 -4.58 -5.40 -3.84
N MET A 678 -4.32 -4.84 -5.02
CA MET A 678 -4.42 -5.55 -6.29
C MET A 678 -3.52 -6.80 -6.30
N SER A 679 -2.30 -6.65 -5.83
CA SER A 679 -1.31 -7.72 -5.68
C SER A 679 -1.74 -8.76 -4.64
N ALA A 680 -2.26 -8.33 -3.48
CA ALA A 680 -2.70 -9.24 -2.43
C ALA A 680 -3.92 -10.07 -2.86
N TRP A 681 -4.84 -9.49 -3.66
CA TRP A 681 -5.93 -10.27 -4.26
C TRP A 681 -5.38 -11.41 -5.13
N TYR A 682 -4.39 -11.11 -5.99
CA TYR A 682 -3.75 -12.11 -6.84
C TYR A 682 -3.07 -13.19 -5.98
N ILE A 683 -2.29 -12.82 -4.97
CA ILE A 683 -1.59 -13.74 -4.07
C ILE A 683 -2.59 -14.69 -3.40
N MET A 684 -3.62 -14.15 -2.75
CA MET A 684 -4.59 -14.94 -2.00
C MET A 684 -5.40 -15.85 -2.93
N SER A 685 -5.82 -15.34 -4.08
CA SER A 685 -6.53 -16.11 -5.11
C SER A 685 -5.68 -17.23 -5.71
N ALA A 686 -4.40 -16.95 -5.97
CA ALA A 686 -3.43 -17.94 -6.48
C ALA A 686 -3.10 -19.04 -5.47
N LEU A 687 -3.19 -18.76 -4.17
CA LEU A 687 -3.14 -19.76 -3.10
C LEU A 687 -4.43 -20.59 -3.01
N GLY A 688 -5.51 -20.20 -3.69
CA GLY A 688 -6.81 -20.86 -3.69
C GLY A 688 -7.68 -20.53 -2.49
N ILE A 689 -7.42 -19.45 -1.76
CA ILE A 689 -8.18 -18.97 -0.59
C ILE A 689 -8.40 -17.46 -0.65
N TYR A 690 -9.55 -16.99 -0.18
CA TYR A 690 -9.85 -15.54 -0.14
C TYR A 690 -10.78 -15.19 1.03
N ALA A 691 -10.52 -14.07 1.72
CA ALA A 691 -11.33 -13.59 2.82
C ALA A 691 -12.46 -12.68 2.27
N VAL A 692 -13.63 -13.25 1.96
CA VAL A 692 -14.80 -12.48 1.48
C VAL A 692 -15.28 -11.49 2.53
N ASP A 693 -15.40 -11.94 3.77
CA ASP A 693 -15.62 -11.11 4.96
C ASP A 693 -14.42 -11.27 5.90
N PRO A 694 -13.43 -10.37 5.85
CA PRO A 694 -12.24 -10.46 6.69
C PRO A 694 -12.53 -10.57 8.19
N VAL A 695 -13.55 -9.83 8.66
CA VAL A 695 -13.95 -9.80 10.08
C VAL A 695 -14.47 -11.15 10.58
N SER A 696 -15.02 -11.98 9.68
CA SER A 696 -15.50 -13.32 10.02
C SER A 696 -14.37 -14.31 10.35
N GLY A 697 -13.13 -14.03 9.95
CA GLY A 697 -11.99 -14.93 10.10
C GLY A 697 -12.10 -16.21 9.25
N ASN A 698 -12.85 -16.19 8.14
CA ASN A 698 -13.04 -17.33 7.26
C ASN A 698 -12.45 -17.04 5.87
N TYR A 699 -11.95 -18.10 5.21
CA TYR A 699 -11.46 -18.04 3.82
C TYR A 699 -12.30 -18.95 2.95
N VAL A 700 -12.79 -18.43 1.84
CA VAL A 700 -13.53 -19.15 0.80
C VAL A 700 -12.55 -19.73 -0.21
N PHE A 701 -12.80 -20.94 -0.69
CA PHE A 701 -11.95 -21.59 -1.68
C PHE A 701 -12.22 -21.06 -3.09
N GLY A 702 -11.12 -20.65 -3.76
CA GLY A 702 -11.08 -20.26 -5.16
C GLY A 702 -10.57 -21.37 -6.07
N SER A 703 -9.53 -21.09 -6.86
CA SER A 703 -8.86 -22.08 -7.73
C SER A 703 -7.34 -21.86 -7.64
N PRO A 704 -6.60 -22.72 -6.93
CA PRO A 704 -5.15 -22.55 -6.75
C PRO A 704 -4.42 -22.56 -8.10
N LEU A 705 -3.46 -21.64 -8.26
CA LEU A 705 -2.73 -21.46 -9.52
C LEU A 705 -1.45 -22.31 -9.58
N PHE A 706 -0.90 -22.71 -8.42
CA PHE A 706 0.39 -23.40 -8.31
C PHE A 706 0.23 -24.87 -7.91
N ASP A 707 1.23 -25.69 -8.24
CA ASP A 707 1.25 -27.11 -7.85
C ASP A 707 1.43 -27.28 -6.35
N THR A 708 2.29 -26.43 -5.76
CA THR A 708 2.52 -26.35 -4.31
C THR A 708 2.77 -24.90 -3.90
N ALA A 709 2.23 -24.52 -2.75
CA ALA A 709 2.62 -23.31 -2.05
C ALA A 709 2.86 -23.63 -0.57
N THR A 710 3.86 -22.99 0.04
CA THR A 710 4.16 -23.15 1.46
C THR A 710 4.27 -21.76 2.10
N LEU A 711 3.45 -21.53 3.12
CA LEU A 711 3.41 -20.30 3.92
C LEU A 711 4.13 -20.54 5.25
N ASP A 712 5.06 -19.66 5.60
CA ASP A 712 5.61 -19.57 6.94
C ASP A 712 4.66 -18.76 7.82
N LEU A 713 4.01 -19.44 8.78
CA LEU A 713 3.03 -18.86 9.68
C LEU A 713 3.68 -18.28 10.96
N GLY A 714 5.01 -18.27 11.03
CA GLY A 714 5.75 -17.94 12.23
C GLY A 714 5.80 -19.07 13.27
N ASN A 715 6.66 -18.91 14.28
CA ASN A 715 6.85 -19.89 15.37
C ASN A 715 7.13 -21.33 14.90
N GLY A 716 7.76 -21.49 13.74
CA GLY A 716 8.09 -22.80 13.13
C GLY A 716 6.89 -23.54 12.53
N ARG A 717 5.73 -22.93 12.45
CA ARG A 717 4.54 -23.51 11.82
C ARG A 717 4.52 -23.18 10.33
N LYS A 718 4.09 -24.16 9.53
CA LYS A 718 3.93 -23.99 8.08
C LYS A 718 2.56 -24.50 7.65
N LEU A 719 1.99 -23.80 6.67
CA LEU A 719 0.84 -24.27 5.89
C LEU A 719 1.34 -24.65 4.50
N THR A 720 1.12 -25.90 4.10
CA THR A 720 1.41 -26.37 2.74
C THR A 720 0.09 -26.53 1.99
N ILE A 721 -0.04 -25.86 0.86
CA ILE A 721 -1.16 -26.00 -0.08
C ILE A 721 -0.63 -26.82 -1.27
N ARG A 722 -1.32 -27.89 -1.65
CA ARG A 722 -0.98 -28.73 -2.80
C ARG A 722 -2.16 -28.84 -3.74
N ALA A 723 -1.91 -28.80 -5.03
CA ALA A 723 -2.95 -28.87 -6.05
C ALA A 723 -2.64 -29.95 -7.12
N PRO A 724 -2.65 -31.26 -6.76
CA PRO A 724 -2.45 -32.31 -7.74
C PRO A 724 -3.52 -32.28 -8.83
N GLY A 725 -3.10 -32.42 -10.09
CA GLY A 725 -3.94 -32.30 -11.27
C GLY A 725 -4.19 -30.86 -11.74
N ASN A 726 -3.49 -29.88 -11.13
CA ASN A 726 -3.56 -28.48 -11.56
C ASN A 726 -3.00 -28.31 -12.98
N GLY A 727 -3.54 -27.34 -13.72
CA GLY A 727 -3.15 -26.98 -15.09
C GLY A 727 -4.11 -25.95 -15.67
N GLU A 728 -3.77 -25.38 -16.83
CA GLU A 728 -4.59 -24.34 -17.48
C GLU A 728 -6.05 -24.78 -17.68
N GLY A 729 -6.26 -26.02 -18.13
CA GLY A 729 -7.60 -26.58 -18.35
C GLY A 729 -8.25 -27.21 -17.13
N SER A 730 -7.66 -27.11 -15.93
CA SER A 730 -8.11 -27.81 -14.71
C SER A 730 -8.44 -26.88 -13.56
N PRO A 731 -9.40 -25.93 -13.70
CA PRO A 731 -9.72 -24.96 -12.67
C PRO A 731 -10.59 -25.52 -11.52
N TYR A 732 -11.16 -26.75 -11.67
CA TYR A 732 -12.21 -27.24 -10.80
C TYR A 732 -11.69 -28.18 -9.71
N MET A 733 -12.05 -27.96 -8.47
CA MET A 733 -11.81 -28.87 -7.35
C MET A 733 -12.69 -30.11 -7.46
N GLN A 734 -12.06 -31.30 -7.54
CA GLN A 734 -12.73 -32.58 -7.55
C GLN A 734 -12.91 -33.13 -6.13
N ALA A 735 -11.92 -32.90 -5.27
CA ALA A 735 -11.95 -33.22 -3.83
C ALA A 735 -11.01 -32.29 -3.07
N VAL A 736 -11.24 -32.15 -1.78
CA VAL A 736 -10.35 -31.41 -0.87
C VAL A 736 -10.00 -32.28 0.32
N GLU A 737 -8.76 -32.20 0.79
CA GLU A 737 -8.29 -32.83 2.02
C GLU A 737 -7.68 -31.78 2.96
N TRP A 738 -7.93 -31.93 4.24
CA TRP A 738 -7.26 -31.20 5.30
C TRP A 738 -6.52 -32.18 6.21
N ASN A 739 -5.20 -32.09 6.25
CA ASN A 739 -4.34 -32.98 7.03
C ASN A 739 -4.59 -34.49 6.73
N GLY A 740 -4.77 -34.83 5.45
CA GLY A 740 -5.02 -36.20 4.97
C GLY A 740 -6.44 -36.70 5.21
N MET A 741 -7.35 -35.87 5.71
CA MET A 741 -8.75 -36.23 5.89
C MET A 741 -9.64 -35.54 4.85
N PRO A 742 -10.66 -36.22 4.30
CA PRO A 742 -11.61 -35.60 3.37
C PRO A 742 -12.27 -34.36 3.98
N TYR A 743 -12.29 -33.26 3.20
CA TYR A 743 -12.85 -31.98 3.61
C TYR A 743 -13.92 -31.53 2.61
N PHE A 744 -15.16 -31.36 3.08
CA PHE A 744 -16.31 -31.17 2.18
C PHE A 744 -16.77 -29.72 2.06
N LYS A 745 -16.27 -28.83 2.97
CA LYS A 745 -16.64 -27.41 2.97
C LYS A 745 -15.89 -26.66 1.85
N SER A 746 -16.54 -25.66 1.27
CA SER A 746 -15.94 -24.74 0.30
C SER A 746 -15.23 -23.55 0.97
N TRP A 747 -14.87 -23.66 2.25
CA TRP A 747 -14.22 -22.64 3.06
C TRP A 747 -13.48 -23.24 4.26
N ILE A 748 -12.56 -22.46 4.86
CA ILE A 748 -11.77 -22.85 6.04
C ILE A 748 -11.59 -21.68 6.99
N ARG A 749 -11.47 -21.94 8.31
CA ARG A 749 -11.24 -20.90 9.30
C ARG A 749 -9.78 -20.49 9.38
N HIS A 750 -9.54 -19.20 9.70
CA HIS A 750 -8.19 -18.68 9.96
C HIS A 750 -7.45 -19.49 11.04
N GLN A 751 -8.11 -19.78 12.15
CA GLN A 751 -7.47 -20.54 13.24
C GLN A 751 -7.06 -21.96 12.84
N ASP A 752 -7.79 -22.61 11.90
CA ASP A 752 -7.44 -23.92 11.40
C ASP A 752 -6.16 -23.83 10.55
N LEU A 753 -6.06 -22.82 9.65
CA LEU A 753 -4.86 -22.55 8.86
C LEU A 753 -3.65 -22.23 9.76
N MET A 754 -3.84 -21.37 10.78
CA MET A 754 -2.77 -20.95 11.70
C MET A 754 -2.27 -22.07 12.62
N ALA A 755 -3.00 -23.17 12.73
CA ALA A 755 -2.49 -24.38 13.39
C ALA A 755 -1.36 -25.06 12.60
N GLY A 756 -1.24 -24.72 11.31
CA GLY A 756 -0.33 -25.38 10.36
C GLY A 756 -0.90 -26.71 9.87
N GLY A 757 -0.34 -27.19 8.76
CA GLY A 757 -0.78 -28.46 8.17
C GLY A 757 -0.73 -28.47 6.65
N THR A 758 -1.48 -29.39 6.06
CA THR A 758 -1.54 -29.57 4.61
C THR A 758 -2.98 -29.50 4.11
N LEU A 759 -3.23 -28.55 3.19
CA LEU A 759 -4.46 -28.41 2.45
C LEU A 759 -4.23 -28.93 1.02
N VAL A 760 -4.98 -29.94 0.59
CA VAL A 760 -4.84 -30.53 -0.75
C VAL A 760 -6.10 -30.28 -1.55
N PHE A 761 -5.95 -29.66 -2.71
CA PHE A 761 -6.99 -29.44 -3.70
C PHE A 761 -6.78 -30.40 -4.88
N HIS A 762 -7.53 -31.47 -5.00
CA HIS A 762 -7.49 -32.34 -6.18
C HIS A 762 -8.20 -31.65 -7.33
N MET A 763 -7.44 -31.25 -8.34
CA MET A 763 -7.94 -30.44 -9.45
C MET A 763 -8.36 -31.28 -10.66
N GLY A 764 -9.21 -30.74 -11.53
CA GLY A 764 -9.64 -31.40 -12.76
C GLY A 764 -10.33 -30.45 -13.74
N ASP A 765 -10.63 -30.95 -14.94
CA ASP A 765 -11.14 -30.22 -16.10
C ASP A 765 -12.68 -30.08 -16.12
N ARG A 766 -13.40 -30.74 -15.21
CA ARG A 766 -14.86 -30.75 -15.19
C ARG A 766 -15.44 -30.19 -13.90
N PRO A 767 -16.52 -29.37 -13.97
CA PRO A 767 -17.18 -28.85 -12.79
C PRO A 767 -17.67 -29.96 -11.85
N ASN A 768 -17.20 -29.98 -10.60
CA ASN A 768 -17.78 -30.81 -9.55
C ASN A 768 -18.92 -30.04 -8.86
N LYS A 769 -20.15 -30.32 -9.28
CA LYS A 769 -21.35 -29.64 -8.75
C LYS A 769 -21.78 -30.09 -7.35
N ALA A 770 -21.19 -31.18 -6.85
CA ALA A 770 -21.52 -31.73 -5.52
C ALA A 770 -20.63 -31.15 -4.42
N PHE A 771 -19.40 -30.75 -4.73
CA PHE A 771 -18.45 -30.21 -3.76
C PHE A 771 -18.95 -28.88 -3.21
N GLY A 772 -19.02 -28.72 -1.86
CA GLY A 772 -19.39 -27.49 -1.20
C GLY A 772 -20.84 -27.01 -1.44
N SER A 773 -21.66 -27.78 -2.17
CA SER A 773 -23.04 -27.38 -2.50
C SER A 773 -24.05 -27.56 -1.34
N PRO A 774 -23.96 -28.58 -0.45
CA PRO A 774 -24.87 -28.68 0.68
C PRO A 774 -24.80 -27.45 1.60
N PRO A 775 -25.91 -26.93 2.15
CA PRO A 775 -25.91 -25.73 2.99
C PRO A 775 -24.93 -25.72 4.17
N LYS A 776 -24.67 -26.89 4.77
CA LYS A 776 -23.72 -27.06 5.88
C LYS A 776 -22.25 -26.93 5.47
N ASP A 777 -21.95 -27.08 4.18
CA ASP A 777 -20.62 -27.06 3.61
C ASP A 777 -20.27 -25.73 2.91
N ARG A 778 -21.24 -24.83 2.81
CA ARG A 778 -21.09 -23.48 2.25
C ARG A 778 -20.43 -22.52 3.25
N PRO A 779 -19.81 -21.42 2.80
CA PRO A 779 -19.27 -20.41 3.68
C PRO A 779 -20.34 -19.87 4.64
N PRO A 780 -19.99 -19.61 5.91
CA PRO A 780 -20.91 -18.99 6.85
C PRO A 780 -21.10 -17.51 6.48
N SER A 781 -22.23 -16.94 6.91
CA SER A 781 -22.59 -15.55 6.63
C SER A 781 -23.22 -14.96 7.90
N PHE A 782 -22.91 -13.70 8.20
CA PHE A 782 -23.37 -12.95 9.35
C PHE A 782 -23.04 -13.64 10.70
N VAL A 783 -21.79 -14.04 10.89
CA VAL A 783 -21.29 -14.89 12.01
C VAL A 783 -20.92 -14.05 13.23
#